data_d0e2ca88a56470992b41efd6a3399994
#
_entry.id   d0e2ca88a56470992b41efd6a3399994
#
_cell.length_a   1.000
_cell.length_b   1.000
_cell.length_c   1.000
_cell.angle_alpha   90.00
_cell.angle_beta   90.00
_cell.angle_gamma   90.00
#
_symmetry.space_group_name_H-M   'P 1'
#
loop_
_entity.id
_entity.type
_entity.pdbx_description
1 polymer ?
#
loop_
_entity_poly.entity_id
_entity_poly.type
_entity_poly.pdbx_seq_one_letter_code
_entity_poly.pdbx_strand_id
1 'polypeptide(L)'
;EDLKNINRKIVALGEKYNKPVVATCDVHFMDPQDEVFRRILMAGQGFSDADNQAPLYFRTTDEMLEEFEYLGREKCYEVVVTNTNLIADMCEDILPIPEGTFPPKIEGAEEEIRMLAENKAREIYGDPLPEIVEKRMEKELNSIIKNGFSVMYIIAQKLVWKSLSDGYLVGSRGSVGSSFVAYLIGITEVNSLPPHYICENCKYSEFIEDGSYGCGFDMPEKECPRCGKILKKDGYDIPFETFLGFEGDKEPDIDLNFSGEYQPIAHKYTEELFGVGHVYRAGTIGTIAEKTAYGFVKNYLDERGIVATNAEINRLVKGCTGVKRTTGQHPGGVMIVPQDREIYEFCPIQYPADDPDSGTITTHFDYHSISGRLLKLDILGHDDPTVIKMLEDLTGVNARTIPIGEKRTMGIFSSTEPLGIRPEDINCPVGTFAIPEFGTKFVRQMLVDTKPKTFSELIRISGLSHGTDVWLNNAQDLVRNNIASLSEVICTRDDIMLNLIHYGLPNKTAFKIMEDVRKGKGLKEEYEQIMREKKVPDWYIESCKKIKYMFPKAHAAAYVMMAFRIAWFKVYYPEAFYATYFTVRADEFDASMMCHGKEKVKNKIKEYELKGNNMTQKEKNTLTILEVANEMYARGIKFLPIDIYKSDAVKFKIEKDGLRPPLNALQGLGVSAAHSIAEARNQGEFLSVDDLRIRAKVSKTVIEILQQNGCLDGLPESNQISLFG
;
A
#
# COMPACT_ATOMS: atom_id res chain seq x y z
N GLU A 1 -54.41 -1.06 -4.13
CA GLU A 1 -55.41 -0.38 -3.28
C GLU A 1 -54.97 -0.26 -1.83
N ASP A 2 -54.30 -1.26 -1.25
CA ASP A 2 -53.84 -1.23 0.15
C ASP A 2 -52.90 -0.04 0.44
N LEU A 3 -51.96 0.29 -0.47
CA LEU A 3 -51.11 1.46 -0.34
C LEU A 3 -51.90 2.79 -0.36
N LYS A 4 -52.90 2.90 -1.24
CA LYS A 4 -53.78 4.06 -1.28
C LYS A 4 -54.56 4.19 0.04
N ASN A 5 -55.03 3.09 0.61
CA ASN A 5 -55.75 3.09 1.90
C ASN A 5 -54.81 3.51 3.06
N ILE A 6 -53.55 3.03 3.04
CA ILE A 6 -52.54 3.46 4.01
C ILE A 6 -52.29 4.98 3.88
N ASN A 7 -52.11 5.51 2.68
CA ASN A 7 -51.90 6.94 2.45
C ASN A 7 -53.09 7.79 2.91
N ARG A 8 -54.37 7.34 2.67
CA ARG A 8 -55.56 8.00 3.20
C ARG A 8 -55.53 8.05 4.73
N LYS A 9 -55.11 6.98 5.41
CA LYS A 9 -54.96 6.97 6.86
C LYS A 9 -53.87 7.92 7.34
N ILE A 10 -52.74 7.99 6.61
CA ILE A 10 -51.65 8.92 6.95
C ILE A 10 -52.14 10.36 6.85
N VAL A 11 -52.85 10.73 5.77
CA VAL A 11 -53.45 12.05 5.61
C VAL A 11 -54.39 12.37 6.76
N ALA A 12 -55.32 11.45 7.12
CA ALA A 12 -56.23 11.61 8.25
C ALA A 12 -55.51 11.77 9.61
N LEU A 13 -54.42 11.08 9.80
CA LEU A 13 -53.56 11.24 10.99
C LEU A 13 -52.90 12.63 11.02
N GLY A 14 -52.37 13.07 9.87
CA GLY A 14 -51.81 14.40 9.75
C GLY A 14 -52.80 15.48 10.16
N GLU A 15 -54.03 15.42 9.65
CA GLU A 15 -55.12 16.31 10.04
C GLU A 15 -55.42 16.22 11.54
N LYS A 16 -55.59 15.02 12.09
CA LYS A 16 -55.86 14.80 13.49
C LYS A 16 -54.79 15.42 14.40
N TYR A 17 -53.54 15.34 14.03
CA TYR A 17 -52.42 15.82 14.85
C TYR A 17 -51.88 17.18 14.42
N ASN A 18 -52.54 17.84 13.45
CA ASN A 18 -52.13 19.11 12.88
C ASN A 18 -50.68 19.11 12.40
N LYS A 19 -50.34 18.10 11.62
CA LYS A 19 -49.01 17.94 10.99
C LYS A 19 -49.13 17.95 9.48
N PRO A 20 -48.27 18.68 8.75
CA PRO A 20 -48.27 18.63 7.30
C PRO A 20 -47.92 17.25 6.80
N VAL A 21 -48.66 16.75 5.81
CA VAL A 21 -48.36 15.53 5.09
C VAL A 21 -47.89 15.87 3.70
N VAL A 22 -46.80 15.26 3.25
CA VAL A 22 -46.23 15.50 1.91
C VAL A 22 -46.23 14.22 1.10
N ALA A 23 -46.40 14.34 -0.19
CA ALA A 23 -46.26 13.24 -1.15
C ALA A 23 -44.79 13.08 -1.53
N THR A 24 -44.30 11.84 -1.57
CA THR A 24 -42.95 11.48 -2.05
C THR A 24 -43.04 10.37 -3.08
N CYS A 25 -42.03 10.25 -3.96
CA CYS A 25 -42.03 9.24 -5.01
C CYS A 25 -40.89 8.21 -4.90
N ASP A 26 -40.13 8.19 -3.81
CA ASP A 26 -39.08 7.21 -3.53
C ASP A 26 -38.15 6.96 -4.73
N VAL A 27 -37.51 8.03 -5.21
CA VAL A 27 -36.72 8.04 -6.45
C VAL A 27 -35.48 7.15 -6.36
N HIS A 28 -35.34 6.20 -7.27
CA HIS A 28 -34.17 5.36 -7.43
C HIS A 28 -33.49 5.50 -8.81
N PHE A 29 -34.17 6.07 -9.78
CA PHE A 29 -33.61 6.37 -11.11
C PHE A 29 -34.31 7.57 -11.73
N MET A 30 -33.68 8.20 -12.75
CA MET A 30 -34.16 9.47 -13.31
C MET A 30 -35.38 9.29 -14.20
N ASP A 31 -35.22 8.54 -15.27
CA ASP A 31 -36.23 8.37 -16.30
C ASP A 31 -36.84 6.96 -16.25
N PRO A 32 -38.11 6.75 -16.68
CA PRO A 32 -38.76 5.44 -16.68
C PRO A 32 -37.93 4.34 -17.37
N GLN A 33 -37.22 4.67 -18.44
CA GLN A 33 -36.36 3.72 -19.16
C GLN A 33 -35.10 3.32 -18.40
N ASP A 34 -34.69 4.03 -17.35
CA ASP A 34 -33.51 3.70 -16.57
C ASP A 34 -33.73 2.53 -15.60
N GLU A 35 -34.98 2.10 -15.45
CA GLU A 35 -35.35 0.92 -14.67
C GLU A 35 -34.48 -0.32 -15.01
N VAL A 36 -34.10 -0.48 -16.28
CA VAL A 36 -33.29 -1.60 -16.72
C VAL A 36 -31.93 -1.70 -15.99
N PHE A 37 -31.34 -0.58 -15.65
CA PHE A 37 -30.07 -0.56 -14.92
C PHE A 37 -30.25 -1.09 -13.49
N ARG A 38 -31.31 -0.66 -12.80
CA ARG A 38 -31.64 -1.16 -11.47
C ARG A 38 -31.94 -2.66 -11.49
N ARG A 39 -32.69 -3.12 -12.48
CA ARG A 39 -33.01 -4.55 -12.69
C ARG A 39 -31.75 -5.40 -12.85
N ILE A 40 -30.80 -4.96 -13.70
CA ILE A 40 -29.51 -5.65 -13.92
C ILE A 40 -28.70 -5.69 -12.62
N LEU A 41 -28.64 -4.58 -11.89
CA LEU A 41 -27.87 -4.49 -10.65
C LEU A 41 -28.45 -5.37 -9.54
N MET A 42 -29.77 -5.39 -9.38
CA MET A 42 -30.45 -6.26 -8.43
C MET A 42 -30.26 -7.74 -8.78
N ALA A 43 -30.40 -8.11 -10.05
CA ALA A 43 -30.14 -9.48 -10.51
C ALA A 43 -28.68 -9.89 -10.25
N GLY A 44 -27.72 -9.01 -10.52
CA GLY A 44 -26.30 -9.24 -10.26
C GLY A 44 -25.97 -9.38 -8.77
N GLN A 45 -26.81 -8.88 -7.87
CA GLN A 45 -26.71 -9.04 -6.43
C GLN A 45 -27.52 -10.24 -5.89
N GLY A 46 -28.22 -10.97 -6.76
CA GLY A 46 -28.96 -12.17 -6.39
C GLY A 46 -30.38 -11.94 -5.90
N PHE A 47 -30.97 -10.77 -6.11
CA PHE A 47 -32.39 -10.52 -5.75
C PHE A 47 -33.30 -11.28 -6.69
N SER A 48 -34.18 -12.12 -6.11
CA SER A 48 -35.10 -12.99 -6.88
C SER A 48 -36.24 -12.21 -7.56
N ASP A 49 -36.55 -11.02 -7.08
CA ASP A 49 -37.60 -10.12 -7.58
C ASP A 49 -37.08 -9.01 -8.48
N ALA A 50 -35.82 -9.13 -8.96
CA ALA A 50 -35.18 -8.13 -9.81
C ALA A 50 -36.01 -7.72 -11.04
N ASP A 51 -36.77 -8.65 -11.62
CA ASP A 51 -37.59 -8.39 -12.80
C ASP A 51 -38.96 -7.73 -12.46
N ASN A 52 -39.29 -7.62 -11.19
CA ASN A 52 -40.55 -6.97 -10.74
C ASN A 52 -40.26 -5.58 -10.15
N GLN A 53 -39.93 -4.65 -11.02
CA GLN A 53 -39.58 -3.28 -10.61
C GLN A 53 -40.82 -2.42 -10.38
N ALA A 54 -40.81 -1.68 -9.25
CA ALA A 54 -41.74 -0.58 -9.01
C ALA A 54 -41.30 0.66 -9.85
N PRO A 55 -42.27 1.55 -10.24
CA PRO A 55 -41.98 2.72 -11.04
C PRO A 55 -41.33 3.86 -10.21
N LEU A 56 -40.10 3.66 -9.78
CA LEU A 56 -39.36 4.51 -8.84
C LEU A 56 -38.53 5.59 -9.56
N TYR A 57 -39.07 6.16 -10.64
CA TYR A 57 -38.42 7.24 -11.37
C TYR A 57 -38.75 8.62 -10.78
N PHE A 58 -37.97 9.63 -11.15
CA PHE A 58 -38.18 11.01 -10.74
C PHE A 58 -39.38 11.59 -11.45
N ARG A 59 -40.52 11.76 -10.76
CA ARG A 59 -41.76 12.28 -11.29
C ARG A 59 -41.77 13.79 -11.28
N THR A 60 -42.37 14.35 -12.33
CA THR A 60 -42.74 15.78 -12.37
C THR A 60 -43.92 16.06 -11.45
N THR A 61 -44.20 17.35 -11.18
CA THR A 61 -45.34 17.75 -10.38
C THR A 61 -46.67 17.25 -10.95
N ASP A 62 -46.82 17.29 -12.29
CA ASP A 62 -48.05 16.83 -12.96
C ASP A 62 -48.22 15.33 -12.78
N GLU A 63 -47.16 14.55 -12.97
CA GLU A 63 -47.17 13.07 -12.72
C GLU A 63 -47.49 12.76 -11.24
N MET A 64 -46.96 13.52 -10.30
CA MET A 64 -47.28 13.34 -8.88
C MET A 64 -48.76 13.66 -8.58
N LEU A 65 -49.32 14.68 -9.20
CA LEU A 65 -50.75 15.02 -9.07
C LEU A 65 -51.63 13.90 -9.61
N GLU A 66 -51.25 13.28 -10.73
CA GLU A 66 -51.97 12.10 -11.28
C GLU A 66 -51.90 10.91 -10.31
N GLU A 67 -50.74 10.61 -9.77
CA GLU A 67 -50.54 9.47 -8.83
C GLU A 67 -51.35 9.60 -7.55
N PHE A 68 -51.57 10.85 -7.06
CA PHE A 68 -52.29 11.12 -5.82
C PHE A 68 -53.73 11.58 -6.01
N GLU A 69 -54.27 11.57 -7.23
CA GLU A 69 -55.64 12.00 -7.55
C GLU A 69 -56.71 11.32 -6.71
N TYR A 70 -56.46 10.07 -6.24
CA TYR A 70 -57.37 9.28 -5.38
C TYR A 70 -57.66 9.94 -4.00
N LEU A 71 -56.90 10.96 -3.60
CA LEU A 71 -57.14 11.75 -2.40
C LEU A 71 -58.21 12.86 -2.61
N GLY A 72 -58.65 13.07 -3.89
CA GLY A 72 -59.48 14.19 -4.28
C GLY A 72 -58.63 15.43 -4.57
N ARG A 73 -59.12 16.28 -5.48
CA ARG A 73 -58.36 17.39 -6.09
C ARG A 73 -57.71 18.36 -5.07
N GLU A 74 -58.45 18.78 -4.07
CA GLU A 74 -57.92 19.72 -3.05
C GLU A 74 -56.85 19.11 -2.19
N LYS A 75 -57.07 17.89 -1.66
CA LYS A 75 -56.14 17.20 -0.82
C LYS A 75 -54.91 16.74 -1.60
N CYS A 76 -55.07 16.30 -2.82
CA CYS A 76 -53.97 15.98 -3.74
C CYS A 76 -53.05 17.20 -3.93
N TYR A 77 -53.59 18.34 -4.27
CA TYR A 77 -52.82 19.58 -4.44
C TYR A 77 -52.12 19.99 -3.12
N GLU A 78 -52.84 19.89 -2.00
CA GLU A 78 -52.28 20.16 -0.67
C GLU A 78 -51.00 19.32 -0.40
N VAL A 79 -51.07 18.01 -0.56
CA VAL A 79 -49.93 17.09 -0.19
C VAL A 79 -48.82 17.12 -1.23
N VAL A 80 -49.10 17.33 -2.50
CA VAL A 80 -48.13 17.35 -3.59
C VAL A 80 -47.44 18.69 -3.76
N VAL A 81 -48.19 19.80 -3.65
CA VAL A 81 -47.69 21.14 -3.97
C VAL A 81 -47.58 22.01 -2.73
N THR A 82 -48.69 22.24 -2.03
CA THR A 82 -48.71 23.20 -0.92
C THR A 82 -47.79 22.78 0.23
N ASN A 83 -47.93 21.57 0.70
CA ASN A 83 -47.13 21.08 1.85
C ASN A 83 -45.68 20.81 1.52
N THR A 84 -45.38 20.39 0.29
CA THR A 84 -43.98 20.19 -0.14
C THR A 84 -43.24 21.54 -0.20
N ASN A 85 -43.89 22.61 -0.74
CA ASN A 85 -43.31 23.94 -0.71
C ASN A 85 -43.20 24.47 0.73
N LEU A 86 -44.23 24.26 1.56
CA LEU A 86 -44.18 24.63 2.99
C LEU A 86 -42.97 24.01 3.70
N ILE A 87 -42.72 22.73 3.50
CA ILE A 87 -41.57 22.08 4.09
C ILE A 87 -40.26 22.64 3.54
N ALA A 88 -40.19 22.90 2.23
CA ALA A 88 -39.02 23.55 1.62
C ALA A 88 -38.74 24.93 2.21
N ASP A 89 -39.80 25.75 2.40
CA ASP A 89 -39.73 27.10 3.00
C ASP A 89 -39.31 27.06 4.49
N MET A 90 -39.55 25.93 5.17
CA MET A 90 -39.11 25.72 6.56
C MET A 90 -37.64 25.33 6.69
N CYS A 91 -37.01 24.93 5.61
CA CYS A 91 -35.59 24.58 5.58
C CYS A 91 -34.73 25.85 5.54
N GLU A 92 -33.71 25.87 6.37
CA GLU A 92 -32.69 26.92 6.38
C GLU A 92 -31.48 26.49 5.57
N ASP A 93 -30.73 27.44 5.03
CA ASP A 93 -29.44 27.14 4.39
C ASP A 93 -28.43 26.75 5.44
N ILE A 94 -27.96 25.52 5.36
CA ILE A 94 -26.94 24.99 6.24
C ILE A 94 -25.76 24.44 5.45
N LEU A 95 -24.57 24.53 6.03
CA LEU A 95 -23.39 23.83 5.54
C LEU A 95 -23.26 22.50 6.30
N PRO A 96 -23.52 21.36 5.64
CA PRO A 96 -23.48 20.06 6.31
C PRO A 96 -22.05 19.69 6.79
N ILE A 97 -21.03 20.27 6.18
CA ILE A 97 -19.62 20.13 6.57
C ILE A 97 -19.06 21.55 6.76
N PRO A 98 -18.48 21.87 7.93
CA PRO A 98 -17.94 23.21 8.17
C PRO A 98 -16.81 23.54 7.19
N GLU A 99 -16.71 24.79 6.78
CA GLU A 99 -15.62 25.29 5.95
C GLU A 99 -14.32 25.42 6.76
N GLY A 100 -13.18 25.29 6.08
CA GLY A 100 -11.87 25.39 6.70
C GLY A 100 -11.21 24.04 7.00
N THR A 101 -10.03 24.09 7.54
CA THR A 101 -9.25 22.91 7.98
C THR A 101 -9.22 22.86 9.51
N PHE A 102 -9.37 21.66 10.06
CA PHE A 102 -9.45 21.42 11.50
C PHE A 102 -8.36 20.42 11.91
N PRO A 103 -7.09 20.82 11.89
CA PRO A 103 -6.00 19.94 12.34
C PRO A 103 -6.06 19.75 13.86
N PRO A 104 -5.62 18.59 14.36
CA PRO A 104 -5.43 18.39 15.79
C PRO A 104 -4.38 19.39 16.33
N LYS A 105 -4.50 19.75 17.60
CA LYS A 105 -3.54 20.63 18.27
C LYS A 105 -2.68 19.79 19.22
N ILE A 106 -1.36 20.03 19.18
CA ILE A 106 -0.40 19.50 20.16
C ILE A 106 0.30 20.73 20.72
N GLU A 107 0.11 20.97 22.02
CA GLU A 107 0.74 22.08 22.71
C GLU A 107 2.27 21.92 22.69
N GLY A 108 2.98 23.00 22.37
CA GLY A 108 4.45 22.99 22.30
C GLY A 108 5.06 22.28 21.10
N ALA A 109 4.29 21.93 20.08
CA ALA A 109 4.79 21.18 18.91
C ALA A 109 5.89 21.94 18.14
N GLU A 110 5.82 23.26 18.05
CA GLU A 110 6.82 24.07 17.36
C GLU A 110 8.16 24.09 18.10
N GLU A 111 8.13 24.21 19.41
CA GLU A 111 9.31 24.14 20.25
C GLU A 111 9.89 22.72 20.29
N GLU A 112 9.03 21.70 20.34
CA GLU A 112 9.43 20.30 20.37
C GLU A 112 10.16 19.90 19.08
N ILE A 113 9.61 20.24 17.89
CA ILE A 113 10.25 19.90 16.61
C ILE A 113 11.61 20.59 16.46
N ARG A 114 11.73 21.85 16.86
CA ARG A 114 12.99 22.59 16.84
C ARG A 114 14.02 21.95 17.77
N MET A 115 13.65 21.71 19.01
CA MET A 115 14.50 21.08 20.00
C MET A 115 15.00 19.70 19.56
N LEU A 116 14.12 18.85 19.09
CA LEU A 116 14.48 17.51 18.60
C LEU A 116 15.44 17.57 17.42
N ALA A 117 15.16 18.44 16.44
CA ALA A 117 16.01 18.61 15.26
C ALA A 117 17.40 19.14 15.61
N GLU A 118 17.49 20.21 16.38
CA GLU A 118 18.75 20.82 16.79
C GLU A 118 19.61 19.88 17.65
N ASN A 119 19.02 19.20 18.63
CA ASN A 119 19.73 18.24 19.47
C ASN A 119 20.30 17.09 18.64
N LYS A 120 19.51 16.54 17.71
CA LYS A 120 19.96 15.45 16.86
C LYS A 120 21.03 15.91 15.87
N ALA A 121 20.91 17.09 15.30
CA ALA A 121 21.93 17.66 14.42
C ALA A 121 23.26 17.80 15.14
N ARG A 122 23.29 18.35 16.38
CA ARG A 122 24.50 18.46 17.19
C ARG A 122 25.08 17.11 17.61
N GLU A 123 24.21 16.13 17.94
CA GLU A 123 24.61 14.75 18.22
C GLU A 123 25.39 14.13 17.06
N ILE A 124 24.89 14.33 15.83
CA ILE A 124 25.47 13.74 14.62
C ILE A 124 26.69 14.53 14.14
N TYR A 125 26.54 15.84 13.96
CA TYR A 125 27.51 16.73 13.28
C TYR A 125 28.40 17.55 14.18
N GLY A 126 28.14 17.56 15.49
CA GLY A 126 28.90 18.33 16.49
C GLY A 126 28.37 19.75 16.71
N ASP A 127 29.06 20.49 17.57
CA ASP A 127 28.76 21.89 17.88
C ASP A 127 30.08 22.69 17.81
N PRO A 128 30.17 23.72 16.96
CA PRO A 128 29.15 24.27 16.07
C PRO A 128 28.81 23.34 14.90
N LEU A 129 27.57 23.47 14.39
CA LEU A 129 27.12 22.72 13.21
C LEU A 129 27.90 23.18 11.95
N PRO A 130 28.16 22.26 10.98
CA PRO A 130 28.59 22.64 9.65
C PRO A 130 27.57 23.58 8.99
N GLU A 131 28.03 24.57 8.24
CA GLU A 131 27.18 25.62 7.65
C GLU A 131 26.07 25.02 6.75
N ILE A 132 26.38 23.97 5.97
CA ILE A 132 25.42 23.31 5.09
C ILE A 132 24.28 22.62 5.88
N VAL A 133 24.61 22.04 7.04
CA VAL A 133 23.64 21.39 7.95
C VAL A 133 22.74 22.44 8.58
N GLU A 134 23.31 23.49 9.14
CA GLU A 134 22.59 24.57 9.81
C GLU A 134 21.62 25.26 8.83
N LYS A 135 22.10 25.66 7.65
CA LYS A 135 21.29 26.33 6.64
C LYS A 135 20.11 25.46 6.18
N ARG A 136 20.35 24.18 5.94
CA ARG A 136 19.28 23.25 5.52
C ARG A 136 18.25 23.08 6.63
N MET A 137 18.68 22.82 7.85
CA MET A 137 17.81 22.64 9.01
C MET A 137 16.95 23.88 9.27
N GLU A 138 17.55 25.05 9.31
CA GLU A 138 16.83 26.31 9.55
C GLU A 138 15.84 26.64 8.43
N LYS A 139 16.23 26.44 7.16
CA LYS A 139 15.32 26.60 6.02
C LYS A 139 14.08 25.75 6.17
N GLU A 140 14.24 24.46 6.52
CA GLU A 140 13.15 23.54 6.67
C GLU A 140 12.29 23.84 7.88
N LEU A 141 12.89 24.08 9.07
CA LEU A 141 12.17 24.44 10.28
C LEU A 141 11.33 25.70 10.11
N ASN A 142 11.89 26.74 9.48
CA ASN A 142 11.16 27.96 9.20
C ASN A 142 9.95 27.72 8.29
N SER A 143 10.10 26.91 7.25
CA SER A 143 8.98 26.54 6.36
C SER A 143 7.91 25.74 7.10
N ILE A 144 8.31 24.72 7.86
CA ILE A 144 7.41 23.84 8.61
C ILE A 144 6.60 24.63 9.65
N ILE A 145 7.28 25.44 10.45
CA ILE A 145 6.66 26.22 11.55
C ILE A 145 5.75 27.33 10.97
N LYS A 146 6.25 28.10 9.99
CA LYS A 146 5.47 29.18 9.36
C LYS A 146 4.17 28.72 8.74
N ASN A 147 4.15 27.51 8.15
CA ASN A 147 2.98 26.95 7.50
C ASN A 147 2.12 26.08 8.44
N GLY A 148 2.46 25.97 9.73
CA GLY A 148 1.66 25.24 10.71
C GLY A 148 1.76 23.72 10.62
N PHE A 149 2.81 23.16 10.02
CA PHE A 149 2.99 21.72 9.80
C PHE A 149 3.69 20.97 10.95
N SER A 150 4.09 21.69 12.00
CA SER A 150 4.82 21.11 13.14
C SER A 150 4.07 19.95 13.80
N VAL A 151 2.77 20.07 13.94
CA VAL A 151 1.92 19.03 14.55
C VAL A 151 1.98 17.74 13.77
N MET A 152 1.93 17.79 12.42
CA MET A 152 2.00 16.60 11.56
C MET A 152 3.33 15.88 11.70
N TYR A 153 4.43 16.62 11.76
CA TYR A 153 5.76 16.07 12.00
C TYR A 153 5.87 15.39 13.37
N ILE A 154 5.37 16.03 14.43
CA ILE A 154 5.42 15.48 15.79
C ILE A 154 4.55 14.21 15.90
N ILE A 155 3.37 14.18 15.28
CA ILE A 155 2.54 12.98 15.24
C ILE A 155 3.28 11.81 14.56
N ALA A 156 3.84 12.05 13.38
CA ALA A 156 4.60 11.05 12.65
C ALA A 156 5.82 10.55 13.47
N GLN A 157 6.54 11.46 14.09
CA GLN A 157 7.66 11.16 14.98
C GLN A 157 7.24 10.24 16.14
N LYS A 158 6.14 10.56 16.83
CA LYS A 158 5.63 9.75 17.95
C LYS A 158 5.22 8.34 17.50
N LEU A 159 4.55 8.23 16.36
CA LEU A 159 4.17 6.94 15.77
C LEU A 159 5.39 6.07 15.41
N VAL A 160 6.39 6.65 14.76
CA VAL A 160 7.61 5.93 14.40
C VAL A 160 8.40 5.50 15.64
N TRP A 161 8.57 6.38 16.60
CA TRP A 161 9.29 6.06 17.83
C TRP A 161 8.59 5.00 18.65
N LYS A 162 7.26 5.00 18.70
CA LYS A 162 6.48 3.92 19.35
C LYS A 162 6.78 2.57 18.70
N SER A 163 6.72 2.48 17.38
CA SER A 163 7.02 1.26 16.64
C SER A 163 8.47 0.78 16.88
N LEU A 164 9.44 1.70 16.82
CA LEU A 164 10.85 1.39 17.07
C LEU A 164 11.09 0.92 18.51
N SER A 165 10.43 1.53 19.50
CA SER A 165 10.55 1.11 20.91
C SER A 165 10.02 -0.31 21.14
N ASP A 166 9.05 -0.75 20.34
CA ASP A 166 8.51 -2.10 20.37
C ASP A 166 9.27 -3.06 19.43
N GLY A 167 10.38 -2.61 18.83
CA GLY A 167 11.32 -3.41 18.04
C GLY A 167 10.99 -3.56 16.56
N TYR A 168 10.05 -2.77 16.01
CA TYR A 168 9.67 -2.80 14.59
C TYR A 168 10.18 -1.57 13.86
N LEU A 169 10.96 -1.77 12.79
CA LEU A 169 11.33 -0.69 11.88
C LEU A 169 10.10 -0.14 11.14
N VAL A 170 10.18 1.13 10.79
CA VAL A 170 9.17 1.81 9.96
C VAL A 170 9.86 2.29 8.69
N GLY A 171 9.30 1.97 7.54
CA GLY A 171 9.73 2.51 6.26
C GLY A 171 9.01 3.81 5.95
N SER A 172 9.71 4.81 5.44
CA SER A 172 9.07 6.00 4.87
C SER A 172 8.66 5.76 3.43
N ARG A 173 7.64 6.48 2.99
CA ARG A 173 7.04 6.36 1.66
C ARG A 173 6.77 7.76 1.10
N GLY A 174 6.68 7.87 -0.22
CA GLY A 174 6.41 9.16 -0.86
C GLY A 174 7.59 10.13 -0.73
N SER A 175 7.30 11.38 -0.48
CA SER A 175 8.29 12.47 -0.50
C SER A 175 8.84 12.91 0.85
N VAL A 176 8.42 12.30 1.96
CA VAL A 176 8.88 12.69 3.31
C VAL A 176 10.39 12.56 3.50
N GLY A 177 11.04 11.62 2.84
CA GLY A 177 12.50 11.48 2.83
C GLY A 177 13.25 12.64 2.16
N SER A 178 12.56 13.61 1.57
CA SER A 178 13.15 14.87 1.10
C SER A 178 13.38 15.86 2.23
N SER A 179 12.79 15.65 3.41
CA SER A 179 12.93 16.50 4.57
C SER A 179 14.08 16.05 5.48
N PHE A 180 15.09 16.90 5.63
CA PHE A 180 16.19 16.68 6.55
C PHE A 180 15.73 16.77 8.02
N VAL A 181 14.77 17.64 8.33
CA VAL A 181 14.16 17.70 9.66
C VAL A 181 13.44 16.39 9.99
N ALA A 182 12.73 15.77 9.03
CA ALA A 182 12.13 14.46 9.22
C ALA A 182 13.17 13.36 9.53
N TYR A 183 14.35 13.42 8.90
CA TYR A 183 15.47 12.56 9.24
C TYR A 183 15.99 12.81 10.65
N LEU A 184 16.23 14.07 11.02
CA LEU A 184 16.75 14.43 12.34
C LEU A 184 15.83 14.00 13.49
N ILE A 185 14.52 14.17 13.34
CA ILE A 185 13.57 13.78 14.39
C ILE A 185 13.13 12.31 14.32
N GLY A 186 13.69 11.54 13.38
CA GLY A 186 13.54 10.08 13.32
C GLY A 186 12.29 9.57 12.60
N ILE A 187 11.64 10.38 11.76
CA ILE A 187 10.51 9.94 10.93
C ILE A 187 11.01 9.06 9.78
N THR A 188 12.13 9.40 9.16
CA THR A 188 12.74 8.68 8.06
C THR A 188 14.21 8.38 8.31
N GLU A 189 14.73 7.32 7.71
CA GLU A 189 16.16 7.02 7.70
C GLU A 189 16.88 7.61 6.48
N VAL A 190 16.16 8.27 5.57
CA VAL A 190 16.72 8.93 4.39
C VAL A 190 17.30 10.28 4.77
N ASN A 191 18.63 10.41 4.73
CA ASN A 191 19.33 11.67 4.91
C ASN A 191 19.38 12.43 3.59
N SER A 192 18.60 13.49 3.44
CA SER A 192 18.47 14.25 2.20
C SER A 192 19.60 15.23 1.90
N LEU A 193 20.58 15.37 2.79
CA LEU A 193 21.78 16.19 2.53
C LEU A 193 22.60 15.64 1.36
N PRO A 194 23.46 16.47 0.75
CA PRO A 194 24.44 16.00 -0.23
C PRO A 194 25.32 14.86 0.29
N PRO A 195 25.94 14.07 -0.59
CA PRO A 195 26.88 13.04 -0.18
C PRO A 195 27.96 13.57 0.76
N HIS A 196 28.20 12.89 1.87
CA HIS A 196 29.17 13.34 2.86
C HIS A 196 29.76 12.21 3.69
N TYR A 197 30.94 12.49 4.21
CA TYR A 197 31.59 11.70 5.26
C TYR A 197 31.32 12.31 6.61
N ILE A 198 31.22 11.48 7.64
CA ILE A 198 31.04 11.89 9.02
C ILE A 198 31.84 10.98 9.95
N CYS A 199 32.50 11.58 10.94
CA CYS A 199 33.17 10.84 11.99
C CYS A 199 32.28 10.76 13.23
N GLU A 200 31.85 9.55 13.57
CA GLU A 200 31.02 9.35 14.78
C GLU A 200 31.78 9.69 16.06
N ASN A 201 33.12 9.61 16.04
CA ASN A 201 33.97 9.87 17.21
C ASN A 201 34.25 11.37 17.43
N CYS A 202 34.80 12.09 16.45
CA CYS A 202 35.24 13.47 16.59
C CYS A 202 34.36 14.48 15.85
N LYS A 203 33.28 14.03 15.23
CA LYS A 203 32.31 14.85 14.49
C LYS A 203 32.88 15.62 13.29
N TYR A 204 34.04 15.20 12.78
CA TYR A 204 34.51 15.68 11.48
C TYR A 204 33.52 15.34 10.38
N SER A 205 33.25 16.26 9.49
CA SER A 205 32.40 16.06 8.31
C SER A 205 32.99 16.69 7.08
N GLU A 206 32.72 16.06 5.92
CA GLU A 206 33.17 16.54 4.60
C GLU A 206 32.08 16.29 3.59
N PHE A 207 31.57 17.35 2.96
CA PHE A 207 30.48 17.31 2.00
C PHE A 207 31.01 17.37 0.56
N ILE A 208 30.46 16.54 -0.33
CA ILE A 208 30.81 16.47 -1.75
C ILE A 208 29.62 16.99 -2.55
N GLU A 209 29.75 18.22 -3.08
CA GLU A 209 28.69 18.92 -3.79
C GLU A 209 28.95 19.08 -5.28
N ASP A 210 30.01 18.45 -5.80
CA ASP A 210 30.44 18.56 -7.21
C ASP A 210 29.70 17.61 -8.18
N GLY A 211 28.75 16.83 -7.66
CA GLY A 211 27.98 15.85 -8.45
C GLY A 211 28.76 14.58 -8.83
N SER A 212 29.96 14.37 -8.27
CA SER A 212 30.78 13.18 -8.56
C SER A 212 30.17 11.87 -8.06
N TYR A 213 29.29 11.91 -7.08
CA TYR A 213 28.58 10.74 -6.52
C TYR A 213 27.08 10.96 -6.50
N GLY A 214 26.31 9.94 -6.86
CA GLY A 214 24.85 9.97 -6.80
C GLY A 214 24.27 9.88 -5.39
N CYS A 215 25.02 9.26 -4.45
CA CYS A 215 24.74 9.26 -3.02
C CYS A 215 26.03 9.01 -2.22
N GLY A 216 25.98 9.25 -0.93
CA GLY A 216 27.13 9.08 -0.03
C GLY A 216 27.64 7.64 0.05
N PHE A 217 26.76 6.66 -0.12
CA PHE A 217 27.14 5.24 -0.04
C PHE A 217 28.02 4.76 -1.22
N ASP A 218 28.06 5.51 -2.31
CA ASP A 218 28.91 5.20 -3.47
C ASP A 218 30.33 5.74 -3.31
N MET A 219 30.58 6.57 -2.31
CA MET A 219 31.91 7.11 -2.05
C MET A 219 32.87 6.04 -1.54
N PRO A 220 34.18 6.14 -1.82
CA PRO A 220 35.17 5.23 -1.31
C PRO A 220 35.28 5.31 0.22
N GLU A 221 35.74 4.23 0.84
CA GLU A 221 36.07 4.26 2.26
C GLU A 221 37.21 5.24 2.53
N LYS A 222 37.12 5.97 3.63
CA LYS A 222 38.08 7.00 4.00
C LYS A 222 38.26 7.03 5.52
N GLU A 223 39.52 7.19 5.94
CA GLU A 223 39.83 7.40 7.35
C GLU A 223 39.67 8.88 7.74
N CYS A 224 39.26 9.11 8.96
CA CYS A 224 39.10 10.47 9.49
C CYS A 224 40.48 11.15 9.59
N PRO A 225 40.67 12.34 8.97
CA PRO A 225 41.94 13.05 9.02
C PRO A 225 42.28 13.60 10.43
N ARG A 226 41.28 13.64 11.34
CA ARG A 226 41.49 14.12 12.71
C ARG A 226 41.81 13.01 13.70
N CYS A 227 41.18 11.84 13.59
CA CYS A 227 41.31 10.80 14.62
C CYS A 227 41.60 9.38 14.06
N GLY A 228 41.74 9.23 12.74
CA GLY A 228 42.13 7.98 12.10
C GLY A 228 41.03 6.90 12.07
N LYS A 229 39.83 7.14 12.59
CA LYS A 229 38.74 6.19 12.51
C LYS A 229 38.09 6.21 11.14
N ILE A 230 37.54 5.09 10.70
CA ILE A 230 36.79 4.97 9.44
C ILE A 230 35.60 5.90 9.48
N LEU A 231 35.45 6.73 8.46
CA LEU A 231 34.34 7.67 8.32
C LEU A 231 33.06 6.93 7.88
N LYS A 232 31.95 7.31 8.47
CA LYS A 232 30.63 6.92 8.01
C LYS A 232 30.28 7.73 6.74
N LYS A 233 29.60 7.09 5.81
CA LYS A 233 29.12 7.68 4.56
C LYS A 233 27.60 7.84 4.62
N ASP A 234 27.08 8.96 4.18
CA ASP A 234 25.65 9.24 4.14
C ASP A 234 25.32 10.29 3.06
N GLY A 235 24.02 10.60 2.91
CA GLY A 235 23.53 11.65 2.01
C GLY A 235 23.00 11.12 0.67
N TYR A 236 21.75 11.42 0.42
CA TYR A 236 21.06 11.04 -0.82
C TYR A 236 20.90 12.19 -1.82
N ASP A 237 21.24 13.39 -1.43
CA ASP A 237 21.15 14.62 -2.26
C ASP A 237 19.73 14.84 -2.82
N ILE A 238 18.78 15.06 -1.93
CA ILE A 238 17.38 15.26 -2.26
C ILE A 238 16.93 16.67 -1.88
N PRO A 239 16.35 17.46 -2.81
CA PRO A 239 15.88 18.81 -2.51
C PRO A 239 14.60 18.76 -1.65
N PHE A 240 14.52 19.66 -0.67
CA PHE A 240 13.35 19.80 0.21
C PHE A 240 12.09 20.23 -0.54
N GLU A 241 12.26 21.00 -1.59
CA GLU A 241 11.18 21.59 -2.39
C GLU A 241 10.26 20.54 -3.03
N THR A 242 10.74 19.34 -3.28
CA THR A 242 9.88 18.24 -3.76
C THR A 242 8.84 17.79 -2.72
N PHE A 243 9.05 18.11 -1.45
CA PHE A 243 8.13 17.78 -0.37
C PHE A 243 7.08 18.88 -0.13
N LEU A 244 7.50 20.12 0.16
CA LEU A 244 6.60 21.23 0.50
C LEU A 244 6.50 22.33 -0.55
N GLY A 245 7.21 22.24 -1.67
CA GLY A 245 7.32 23.33 -2.64
C GLY A 245 8.33 24.39 -2.19
N PHE A 246 8.43 25.48 -2.96
CA PHE A 246 9.35 26.57 -2.67
C PHE A 246 8.85 27.53 -1.59
N GLU A 247 7.54 27.64 -1.41
CA GLU A 247 6.88 28.60 -0.50
C GLU A 247 6.03 27.91 0.58
N GLY A 248 6.10 26.57 0.67
CA GLY A 248 5.26 25.79 1.57
C GLY A 248 3.80 25.71 1.11
N ASP A 249 3.59 25.87 -0.19
CA ASP A 249 2.29 25.87 -0.88
C ASP A 249 1.72 24.46 -1.10
N LYS A 250 2.48 23.43 -0.71
CA LYS A 250 2.05 22.03 -0.72
C LYS A 250 1.98 21.50 0.72
N GLU A 251 0.83 20.96 1.10
CA GLU A 251 0.66 20.28 2.38
C GLU A 251 1.54 19.02 2.44
N PRO A 252 2.22 18.74 3.56
CA PRO A 252 3.05 17.56 3.71
C PRO A 252 2.19 16.28 3.75
N ASP A 253 2.57 15.31 2.95
CA ASP A 253 2.01 13.97 2.93
C ASP A 253 3.03 13.01 3.54
N ILE A 254 2.80 12.64 4.80
CA ILE A 254 3.72 11.79 5.56
C ILE A 254 3.15 10.38 5.61
N ASP A 255 3.52 9.58 4.63
CA ASP A 255 3.15 8.18 4.52
C ASP A 255 4.18 7.29 5.21
N LEU A 256 3.72 6.39 6.07
CA LEU A 256 4.56 5.49 6.84
C LEU A 256 4.15 4.03 6.64
N ASN A 257 5.14 3.19 6.35
CA ASN A 257 4.99 1.75 6.22
C ASN A 257 5.37 1.06 7.54
N PHE A 258 4.36 0.62 8.27
CA PHE A 258 4.53 -0.20 9.46
C PHE A 258 4.53 -1.69 9.10
N SER A 259 5.10 -2.53 9.94
CA SER A 259 4.87 -3.97 9.82
C SER A 259 3.36 -4.26 9.86
N GLY A 260 2.88 -5.13 8.96
CA GLY A 260 1.48 -5.55 8.95
C GLY A 260 1.02 -6.15 10.28
N GLU A 261 1.92 -6.82 11.00
CA GLU A 261 1.67 -7.36 12.33
C GLU A 261 1.56 -6.25 13.41
N TYR A 262 2.25 -5.13 13.22
CA TYR A 262 2.28 -4.00 14.15
C TYR A 262 1.21 -2.96 13.86
N GLN A 263 0.66 -2.91 12.66
CA GLN A 263 -0.31 -1.90 12.22
C GLN A 263 -1.50 -1.72 13.19
N PRO A 264 -2.14 -2.79 13.74
CA PRO A 264 -3.23 -2.63 14.70
C PRO A 264 -2.80 -1.90 15.99
N ILE A 265 -1.58 -2.13 16.44
CA ILE A 265 -1.01 -1.47 17.62
C ILE A 265 -0.75 0.02 17.34
N ALA A 266 -0.22 0.34 16.16
CA ALA A 266 -0.01 1.71 15.71
C ALA A 266 -1.34 2.48 15.60
N HIS A 267 -2.40 1.84 15.07
CA HIS A 267 -3.74 2.42 15.03
C HIS A 267 -4.27 2.71 16.44
N LYS A 268 -4.14 1.76 17.35
CA LYS A 268 -4.58 1.96 18.75
C LYS A 268 -3.79 3.08 19.44
N TYR A 269 -2.52 3.21 19.15
CA TYR A 269 -1.70 4.27 19.72
C TYR A 269 -2.17 5.69 19.31
N THR A 270 -2.81 5.84 18.14
CA THR A 270 -3.42 7.13 17.78
C THR A 270 -4.57 7.52 18.73
N GLU A 271 -5.31 6.56 19.27
CA GLU A 271 -6.33 6.82 20.28
C GLU A 271 -5.73 7.26 21.62
N GLU A 272 -4.52 6.78 21.95
CA GLU A 272 -3.78 7.25 23.14
C GLU A 272 -3.28 8.69 22.95
N LEU A 273 -2.89 9.07 21.70
CA LEU A 273 -2.43 10.41 21.38
C LEU A 273 -3.53 11.46 21.35
N PHE A 274 -4.70 11.12 20.81
CA PHE A 274 -5.77 12.08 20.52
C PHE A 274 -7.03 11.90 21.38
N GLY A 275 -7.13 10.81 22.10
CA GLY A 275 -8.29 10.44 22.90
C GLY A 275 -9.28 9.53 22.19
N VAL A 276 -9.96 8.71 22.96
CA VAL A 276 -11.05 7.84 22.49
C VAL A 276 -12.20 8.73 21.99
N GLY A 277 -12.75 8.40 20.83
CA GLY A 277 -13.81 9.20 20.19
C GLY A 277 -13.31 10.35 19.31
N HIS A 278 -11.98 10.48 19.15
CA HIS A 278 -11.35 11.47 18.25
C HIS A 278 -10.56 10.83 17.10
N VAL A 279 -10.58 9.50 17.00
CA VAL A 279 -9.90 8.75 15.93
C VAL A 279 -10.89 7.78 15.30
N TYR A 280 -11.07 7.88 13.98
CA TYR A 280 -11.97 7.03 13.22
C TYR A 280 -11.27 6.48 11.99
N ARG A 281 -11.53 5.24 11.64
CA ARG A 281 -11.04 4.70 10.36
C ARG A 281 -11.64 5.48 9.21
N ALA A 282 -10.83 5.78 8.19
CA ALA A 282 -11.32 6.45 6.98
C ALA A 282 -12.29 5.51 6.23
N GLY A 283 -13.50 5.98 6.01
CA GLY A 283 -14.50 5.24 5.23
C GLY A 283 -14.22 5.31 3.74
N THR A 284 -14.57 4.27 3.02
CA THR A 284 -14.55 4.21 1.56
C THR A 284 -15.89 3.76 1.02
N ILE A 285 -16.24 4.23 -0.17
CA ILE A 285 -17.42 3.78 -0.90
C ILE A 285 -16.94 2.96 -2.10
N GLY A 286 -17.23 1.66 -2.07
CA GLY A 286 -17.00 0.77 -3.20
C GLY A 286 -18.09 0.93 -4.25
N THR A 287 -17.70 1.23 -5.49
CA THR A 287 -18.60 1.33 -6.63
C THR A 287 -18.43 0.16 -7.58
N ILE A 288 -19.41 -0.05 -8.45
CA ILE A 288 -19.36 -1.10 -9.47
C ILE A 288 -18.40 -0.65 -10.58
N ALA A 289 -17.28 -1.35 -10.72
CA ALA A 289 -16.32 -1.11 -11.80
C ALA A 289 -16.86 -1.62 -13.13
N GLU A 290 -16.41 -1.07 -14.25
CA GLU A 290 -16.83 -1.41 -15.61
C GLU A 290 -16.76 -2.91 -15.91
N LYS A 291 -15.66 -3.58 -15.51
CA LYS A 291 -15.52 -5.03 -15.68
C LYS A 291 -16.57 -5.84 -14.91
N THR A 292 -16.92 -5.42 -13.71
CA THR A 292 -17.98 -6.04 -12.89
C THR A 292 -19.35 -5.77 -13.50
N ALA A 293 -19.62 -4.55 -13.95
CA ALA A 293 -20.84 -4.18 -14.65
C ALA A 293 -21.02 -4.98 -15.92
N TYR A 294 -19.94 -5.20 -16.70
CA TYR A 294 -19.98 -6.06 -17.88
C TYR A 294 -20.40 -7.50 -17.54
N GLY A 295 -19.84 -8.05 -16.46
CA GLY A 295 -20.24 -9.38 -15.96
C GLY A 295 -21.72 -9.44 -15.58
N PHE A 296 -22.24 -8.44 -14.87
CA PHE A 296 -23.64 -8.36 -14.49
C PHE A 296 -24.57 -8.28 -15.71
N VAL A 297 -24.24 -7.42 -16.69
CA VAL A 297 -25.01 -7.27 -17.93
C VAL A 297 -25.02 -8.56 -18.72
N LYS A 298 -23.86 -9.20 -18.91
CA LYS A 298 -23.77 -10.45 -19.67
C LYS A 298 -24.57 -11.55 -18.99
N ASN A 299 -24.40 -11.77 -17.71
CA ASN A 299 -25.15 -12.79 -16.98
C ASN A 299 -26.66 -12.53 -17.03
N TYR A 300 -27.08 -11.26 -16.84
CA TYR A 300 -28.50 -10.88 -16.93
C TYR A 300 -29.13 -11.23 -18.28
N LEU A 301 -28.43 -10.88 -19.37
CA LEU A 301 -28.90 -11.15 -20.73
C LEU A 301 -28.91 -12.66 -21.05
N ASP A 302 -27.85 -13.37 -20.69
CA ASP A 302 -27.70 -14.81 -20.95
C ASP A 302 -28.75 -15.65 -20.19
N GLU A 303 -28.99 -15.34 -18.90
CA GLU A 303 -29.99 -16.02 -18.08
C GLU A 303 -31.43 -15.85 -18.62
N ARG A 304 -31.71 -14.77 -19.32
CA ARG A 304 -33.02 -14.42 -19.88
C ARG A 304 -33.13 -14.70 -21.38
N GLY A 305 -32.07 -15.25 -21.98
CA GLY A 305 -32.02 -15.53 -23.40
C GLY A 305 -32.14 -14.32 -24.31
N ILE A 306 -31.72 -13.12 -23.81
CA ILE A 306 -31.81 -11.88 -24.56
C ILE A 306 -30.54 -11.69 -25.40
N VAL A 307 -30.72 -11.60 -26.70
CA VAL A 307 -29.63 -11.31 -27.65
C VAL A 307 -29.51 -9.80 -27.82
N ALA A 308 -28.34 -9.26 -27.48
CA ALA A 308 -28.05 -7.84 -27.59
C ALA A 308 -26.79 -7.59 -28.43
N THR A 309 -26.76 -6.46 -29.12
CA THR A 309 -25.56 -5.99 -29.83
C THR A 309 -24.49 -5.52 -28.86
N ASN A 310 -23.23 -5.48 -29.30
CA ASN A 310 -22.15 -4.93 -28.50
C ASN A 310 -22.39 -3.46 -28.08
N ALA A 311 -23.04 -2.68 -28.95
CA ALA A 311 -23.38 -1.29 -28.62
C ALA A 311 -24.39 -1.23 -27.47
N GLU A 312 -25.42 -2.07 -27.47
CA GLU A 312 -26.40 -2.15 -26.39
C GLU A 312 -25.77 -2.68 -25.11
N ILE A 313 -24.94 -3.71 -25.17
CA ILE A 313 -24.20 -4.20 -24.01
C ILE A 313 -23.36 -3.07 -23.38
N ASN A 314 -22.61 -2.32 -24.19
CA ASN A 314 -21.81 -1.21 -23.70
C ASN A 314 -22.66 -0.07 -23.09
N ARG A 315 -23.83 0.21 -23.65
CA ARG A 315 -24.79 1.17 -23.10
C ARG A 315 -25.25 0.74 -21.70
N LEU A 316 -25.64 -0.53 -21.56
CA LEU A 316 -26.08 -1.10 -20.28
C LEU A 316 -24.94 -1.12 -19.25
N VAL A 317 -23.72 -1.49 -19.67
CA VAL A 317 -22.52 -1.46 -18.82
C VAL A 317 -22.25 -0.05 -18.32
N LYS A 318 -22.31 0.96 -19.19
CA LYS A 318 -22.09 2.36 -18.81
C LYS A 318 -23.11 2.84 -17.76
N GLY A 319 -24.40 2.47 -17.92
CA GLY A 319 -25.45 2.82 -16.95
C GLY A 319 -25.34 2.10 -15.60
N CYS A 320 -24.69 0.93 -15.55
CA CYS A 320 -24.46 0.20 -14.31
C CYS A 320 -23.12 0.54 -13.63
N THR A 321 -22.20 1.22 -14.33
CA THR A 321 -20.86 1.56 -13.80
C THR A 321 -20.92 2.75 -12.86
N GLY A 322 -20.13 2.71 -11.77
CA GLY A 322 -20.02 3.81 -10.82
C GLY A 322 -21.10 3.86 -9.75
N VAL A 323 -22.09 2.97 -9.80
CA VAL A 323 -23.14 2.89 -8.78
C VAL A 323 -22.56 2.34 -7.48
N LYS A 324 -22.95 2.90 -6.34
CA LYS A 324 -22.55 2.43 -5.01
C LYS A 324 -22.94 0.96 -4.84
N ARG A 325 -21.97 0.16 -4.40
CA ARG A 325 -22.16 -1.27 -4.12
C ARG A 325 -22.10 -1.58 -2.62
N THR A 326 -21.07 -1.09 -1.96
CA THR A 326 -20.81 -1.35 -0.56
C THR A 326 -20.02 -0.21 0.08
N THR A 327 -19.93 -0.24 1.38
CA THR A 327 -19.01 0.59 2.14
C THR A 327 -17.87 -0.25 2.67
N GLY A 328 -16.71 0.36 2.88
CA GLY A 328 -15.51 -0.29 3.36
C GLY A 328 -14.67 0.65 4.20
N GLN A 329 -13.51 0.16 4.60
CA GLN A 329 -12.51 0.95 5.30
C GLN A 329 -11.26 1.14 4.41
N HIS A 330 -10.65 2.30 4.51
CA HIS A 330 -9.33 2.52 3.92
C HIS A 330 -8.28 1.63 4.62
N PRO A 331 -7.37 0.97 3.89
CA PRO A 331 -6.46 -0.02 4.47
C PRO A 331 -5.51 0.54 5.53
N GLY A 332 -5.18 1.82 5.48
CA GLY A 332 -4.27 2.45 6.44
C GLY A 332 -4.74 3.79 6.99
N GLY A 333 -5.79 4.38 6.40
CA GLY A 333 -6.22 5.74 6.74
C GLY A 333 -7.01 5.83 8.04
N VAL A 334 -6.67 6.81 8.85
CA VAL A 334 -7.45 7.25 10.02
C VAL A 334 -7.70 8.74 9.94
N MET A 335 -8.92 9.15 10.29
CA MET A 335 -9.32 10.54 10.38
C MET A 335 -9.21 11.00 11.84
N ILE A 336 -8.51 12.10 12.06
CA ILE A 336 -8.30 12.66 13.40
C ILE A 336 -9.22 13.86 13.59
N VAL A 337 -10.04 13.81 14.63
CA VAL A 337 -10.95 14.88 15.04
C VAL A 337 -10.28 15.68 16.16
N PRO A 338 -10.19 17.03 16.07
CA PRO A 338 -9.66 17.85 17.14
C PRO A 338 -10.40 17.62 18.47
N GLN A 339 -9.70 17.75 19.59
CA GLN A 339 -10.27 17.48 20.92
C GLN A 339 -11.41 18.44 21.33
N ASP A 340 -11.47 19.62 20.72
CA ASP A 340 -12.52 20.62 20.91
C ASP A 340 -13.72 20.46 19.99
N ARG A 341 -13.78 19.37 19.21
CA ARG A 341 -14.80 19.07 18.21
C ARG A 341 -15.31 17.63 18.34
N GLU A 342 -16.47 17.38 17.73
CA GLU A 342 -17.04 16.05 17.63
C GLU A 342 -17.10 15.60 16.16
N ILE A 343 -16.99 14.29 15.91
CA ILE A 343 -17.06 13.73 14.54
C ILE A 343 -18.37 14.10 13.84
N TYR A 344 -19.46 14.21 14.58
CA TYR A 344 -20.80 14.52 14.04
C TYR A 344 -20.91 15.94 13.45
N GLU A 345 -19.97 16.83 13.72
CA GLU A 345 -19.87 18.12 13.05
C GLU A 345 -19.37 17.97 11.60
N PHE A 346 -18.69 16.84 11.27
CA PHE A 346 -18.06 16.61 9.98
C PHE A 346 -18.74 15.50 9.18
N CYS A 347 -19.10 14.41 9.81
CA CYS A 347 -19.81 13.30 9.16
C CYS A 347 -20.44 12.34 10.16
N PRO A 348 -21.45 11.58 9.74
CA PRO A 348 -21.91 10.40 10.47
C PRO A 348 -20.83 9.32 10.51
N ILE A 349 -21.00 8.35 11.40
CA ILE A 349 -20.15 7.16 11.51
C ILE A 349 -20.95 5.91 11.21
N GLN A 350 -20.28 4.82 10.85
CA GLN A 350 -20.92 3.54 10.50
C GLN A 350 -20.04 2.34 10.79
N TYR A 351 -20.65 1.17 10.78
CA TYR A 351 -19.94 -0.10 10.62
C TYR A 351 -19.76 -0.38 9.12
N PRO A 352 -18.53 -0.58 8.62
CA PRO A 352 -18.29 -0.84 7.21
C PRO A 352 -18.98 -2.14 6.77
N ALA A 353 -19.57 -2.15 5.57
CA ALA A 353 -20.39 -3.26 5.04
C ALA A 353 -21.56 -3.67 5.94
N ASP A 354 -22.04 -2.78 6.81
CA ASP A 354 -23.12 -3.02 7.79
C ASP A 354 -22.82 -4.18 8.76
N ASP A 355 -21.54 -4.43 9.04
CA ASP A 355 -21.06 -5.51 9.90
C ASP A 355 -20.62 -4.98 11.29
N PRO A 356 -21.49 -5.01 12.32
CA PRO A 356 -21.15 -4.58 13.66
C PRO A 356 -20.16 -5.53 14.36
N ASP A 357 -20.07 -6.79 13.93
CA ASP A 357 -19.18 -7.79 14.52
C ASP A 357 -17.71 -7.55 14.16
N SER A 358 -17.46 -6.75 13.12
CA SER A 358 -16.10 -6.32 12.77
C SER A 358 -15.41 -5.50 13.86
N GLY A 359 -16.18 -4.90 14.78
CA GLY A 359 -15.68 -4.01 15.83
C GLY A 359 -15.03 -2.72 15.33
N THR A 360 -15.10 -2.44 14.02
CA THR A 360 -14.49 -1.27 13.40
C THR A 360 -15.55 -0.21 13.14
N ILE A 361 -15.27 1.03 13.53
CA ILE A 361 -16.10 2.20 13.22
C ILE A 361 -15.38 3.06 12.21
N THR A 362 -16.07 3.40 11.11
CA THR A 362 -15.54 4.26 10.05
C THR A 362 -16.35 5.55 9.94
N THR A 363 -15.75 6.56 9.27
CA THR A 363 -16.54 7.67 8.75
C THR A 363 -17.55 7.14 7.73
N HIS A 364 -18.76 7.68 7.74
CA HIS A 364 -19.81 7.30 6.77
C HIS A 364 -19.52 7.88 5.39
N PHE A 365 -19.09 9.15 5.34
CA PHE A 365 -18.66 9.75 4.07
C PHE A 365 -17.37 9.11 3.59
N ASP A 366 -17.23 8.97 2.29
CA ASP A 366 -15.95 8.64 1.70
C ASP A 366 -14.92 9.70 2.14
N TYR A 367 -13.73 9.25 2.52
CA TYR A 367 -12.72 10.15 3.10
C TYR A 367 -12.34 11.31 2.16
N HIS A 368 -12.46 11.15 0.84
CA HIS A 368 -12.21 12.23 -0.11
C HIS A 368 -13.13 13.44 0.10
N SER A 369 -14.37 13.20 0.55
CA SER A 369 -15.35 14.28 0.79
C SER A 369 -15.04 15.15 2.00
N ILE A 370 -14.27 14.60 2.97
CA ILE A 370 -13.84 15.31 4.19
C ILE A 370 -12.33 15.52 4.24
N SER A 371 -11.62 15.10 3.21
CA SER A 371 -10.20 15.41 3.02
C SER A 371 -10.01 16.93 2.92
N GLY A 372 -9.00 17.45 3.61
CA GLY A 372 -8.79 18.89 3.73
C GLY A 372 -9.67 19.58 4.80
N ARG A 373 -10.59 18.85 5.43
CA ARG A 373 -11.30 19.32 6.63
C ARG A 373 -10.66 18.77 7.91
N LEU A 374 -10.48 17.45 7.95
CA LEU A 374 -9.83 16.74 9.04
C LEU A 374 -8.46 16.21 8.58
N LEU A 375 -7.53 16.09 9.51
CA LEU A 375 -6.26 15.42 9.24
C LEU A 375 -6.51 13.93 9.01
N LYS A 376 -6.02 13.42 7.87
CA LYS A 376 -5.90 12.00 7.58
C LYS A 376 -4.47 11.56 7.85
N LEU A 377 -4.30 10.51 8.63
CA LEU A 377 -3.02 9.82 8.80
C LEU A 377 -3.06 8.48 8.07
N ASP A 378 -2.02 8.20 7.31
CA ASP A 378 -1.85 6.92 6.62
C ASP A 378 -0.86 6.02 7.36
N ILE A 379 -1.41 5.07 8.13
CA ILE A 379 -0.67 4.03 8.85
C ILE A 379 -0.79 2.75 8.03
N LEU A 380 0.15 2.58 7.10
CA LEU A 380 0.08 1.51 6.12
C LEU A 380 0.77 0.25 6.64
N GLY A 381 0.13 -0.91 6.49
CA GLY A 381 0.76 -2.21 6.71
C GLY A 381 1.60 -2.60 5.48
N HIS A 382 2.84 -3.03 5.71
CA HIS A 382 3.76 -3.44 4.65
C HIS A 382 4.56 -4.67 5.07
N ASP A 383 4.91 -5.51 4.10
CA ASP A 383 5.64 -6.76 4.36
C ASP A 383 7.11 -6.53 4.72
N ASP A 384 7.77 -5.52 4.14
CA ASP A 384 9.20 -5.32 4.31
C ASP A 384 9.63 -5.10 5.78
N PRO A 385 8.97 -4.27 6.60
CA PRO A 385 9.27 -4.19 8.01
C PRO A 385 9.03 -5.50 8.77
N THR A 386 8.04 -6.29 8.38
CA THR A 386 7.78 -7.63 8.96
C THR A 386 8.91 -8.59 8.62
N VAL A 387 9.35 -8.60 7.38
CA VAL A 387 10.50 -9.41 6.91
C VAL A 387 11.77 -9.02 7.66
N ILE A 388 12.07 -7.75 7.79
CA ILE A 388 13.23 -7.26 8.55
C ILE A 388 13.16 -7.70 10.01
N LYS A 389 12.01 -7.54 10.67
CA LYS A 389 11.82 -7.97 12.06
C LYS A 389 12.10 -9.45 12.24
N MET A 390 11.56 -10.29 11.37
CA MET A 390 11.78 -11.72 11.43
C MET A 390 13.26 -12.09 11.18
N LEU A 391 13.92 -11.42 10.24
CA LEU A 391 15.35 -11.61 9.97
C LEU A 391 16.21 -11.20 11.18
N GLU A 392 15.91 -10.09 11.83
CA GLU A 392 16.57 -9.65 13.05
C GLU A 392 16.38 -10.68 14.20
N ASP A 393 15.17 -11.18 14.38
CA ASP A 393 14.85 -12.18 15.41
C ASP A 393 15.58 -13.51 15.16
N LEU A 394 15.70 -13.95 13.91
CA LEU A 394 16.37 -15.21 13.55
C LEU A 394 17.91 -15.13 13.62
N THR A 395 18.49 -13.97 13.37
CA THR A 395 19.95 -13.80 13.21
C THR A 395 20.60 -13.05 14.37
N GLY A 396 19.84 -12.27 15.14
CA GLY A 396 20.38 -11.36 16.16
C GLY A 396 21.08 -10.12 15.58
N VAL A 397 21.03 -9.90 14.26
CA VAL A 397 21.65 -8.76 13.58
C VAL A 397 20.68 -7.58 13.55
N ASN A 398 21.13 -6.42 14.01
CA ASN A 398 20.38 -5.18 13.84
C ASN A 398 20.49 -4.69 12.39
N ALA A 399 19.38 -4.65 11.67
CA ALA A 399 19.35 -4.27 10.26
C ALA A 399 19.88 -2.86 9.98
N ARG A 400 19.79 -1.94 10.93
CA ARG A 400 20.36 -0.60 10.82
C ARG A 400 21.88 -0.55 10.77
N THR A 401 22.56 -1.60 11.22
CA THR A 401 24.03 -1.72 11.19
C THR A 401 24.56 -2.27 9.88
N ILE A 402 23.70 -2.72 8.98
CA ILE A 402 24.09 -3.27 7.68
C ILE A 402 24.71 -2.16 6.82
N PRO A 403 25.94 -2.38 6.28
CA PRO A 403 26.60 -1.37 5.45
C PRO A 403 25.91 -1.28 4.09
N ILE A 404 25.23 -0.16 3.84
CA ILE A 404 24.57 0.12 2.57
C ILE A 404 25.62 0.28 1.46
N GLY A 405 25.39 -0.36 0.31
CA GLY A 405 26.33 -0.35 -0.81
C GLY A 405 27.48 -1.37 -0.67
N GLU A 406 27.43 -2.28 0.29
CA GLU A 406 28.42 -3.35 0.45
C GLU A 406 28.59 -4.17 -0.84
N LYS A 407 29.84 -4.35 -1.27
CA LYS A 407 30.18 -4.85 -2.62
C LYS A 407 29.63 -6.23 -2.97
N ARG A 408 29.68 -7.17 -2.02
CA ARG A 408 29.22 -8.54 -2.28
C ARG A 408 27.70 -8.56 -2.44
N THR A 409 26.98 -7.82 -1.60
CA THR A 409 25.53 -7.65 -1.72
C THR A 409 25.15 -6.92 -3.03
N MET A 410 25.88 -5.86 -3.40
CA MET A 410 25.69 -5.20 -4.68
C MET A 410 25.83 -6.15 -5.87
N GLY A 411 26.70 -7.16 -5.76
CA GLY A 411 26.94 -8.13 -6.81
C GLY A 411 25.71 -8.94 -7.24
N ILE A 412 24.72 -9.15 -6.36
CA ILE A 412 23.53 -9.94 -6.71
C ILE A 412 22.61 -9.22 -7.72
N PHE A 413 22.70 -7.90 -7.80
CA PHE A 413 21.89 -7.10 -8.75
C PHE A 413 22.42 -7.17 -10.20
N SER A 414 23.60 -7.74 -10.42
CA SER A 414 24.20 -7.91 -11.75
C SER A 414 24.68 -9.33 -12.05
N SER A 415 24.78 -10.20 -11.05
CA SER A 415 25.22 -11.60 -11.22
C SER A 415 24.64 -12.51 -10.15
N THR A 416 24.89 -13.83 -10.28
CA THR A 416 24.53 -14.85 -9.29
C THR A 416 25.74 -15.30 -8.46
N GLU A 417 26.94 -14.79 -8.76
CA GLU A 417 28.19 -15.19 -8.12
C GLU A 417 28.17 -15.05 -6.59
N PRO A 418 27.67 -13.92 -6.00
CA PRO A 418 27.63 -13.80 -4.54
C PRO A 418 26.78 -14.84 -3.83
N LEU A 419 25.85 -15.47 -4.55
CA LEU A 419 25.01 -16.55 -4.03
C LEU A 419 25.66 -17.93 -4.17
N GLY A 420 26.82 -18.03 -4.86
CA GLY A 420 27.52 -19.28 -5.10
C GLY A 420 26.85 -20.24 -6.09
N ILE A 421 26.02 -19.71 -6.99
CA ILE A 421 25.30 -20.47 -8.01
C ILE A 421 25.53 -19.89 -9.41
N ARG A 422 25.31 -20.74 -10.43
CA ARG A 422 25.41 -20.31 -11.84
C ARG A 422 24.05 -19.79 -12.35
N PRO A 423 24.04 -18.88 -13.33
CA PRO A 423 22.80 -18.42 -13.96
C PRO A 423 21.91 -19.56 -14.48
N GLU A 424 22.51 -20.64 -15.01
CA GLU A 424 21.78 -21.80 -15.56
C GLU A 424 21.05 -22.60 -14.48
N ASP A 425 21.52 -22.56 -13.23
CA ASP A 425 20.91 -23.31 -12.12
C ASP A 425 19.51 -22.76 -11.78
N ILE A 426 19.29 -21.49 -12.03
CA ILE A 426 18.03 -20.77 -11.76
C ILE A 426 17.38 -20.11 -12.98
N ASN A 427 17.96 -20.31 -14.17
CA ASN A 427 17.53 -19.67 -15.43
C ASN A 427 17.37 -18.15 -15.28
N CYS A 428 18.30 -17.49 -14.59
CA CYS A 428 18.30 -16.06 -14.36
C CYS A 428 19.74 -15.54 -14.20
N PRO A 429 20.13 -14.47 -14.89
CA PRO A 429 21.51 -13.95 -14.82
C PRO A 429 21.79 -13.10 -13.57
N VAL A 430 20.77 -12.78 -12.78
CA VAL A 430 20.89 -11.96 -11.54
C VAL A 430 20.34 -12.68 -10.33
N GLY A 431 20.82 -12.32 -9.15
CA GLY A 431 20.50 -12.99 -7.88
C GLY A 431 19.39 -12.33 -7.07
N THR A 432 18.40 -11.71 -7.70
CA THR A 432 17.41 -10.87 -7.01
C THR A 432 16.05 -11.51 -6.78
N PHE A 433 15.91 -12.82 -6.96
CA PHE A 433 14.67 -13.50 -6.56
C PHE A 433 14.33 -13.22 -5.09
N ALA A 434 13.07 -12.94 -4.81
CA ALA A 434 12.54 -12.62 -3.49
C ALA A 434 13.09 -11.33 -2.84
N ILE A 435 13.85 -10.53 -3.56
CA ILE A 435 14.26 -9.21 -3.10
C ILE A 435 13.15 -8.21 -3.44
N PRO A 436 12.60 -7.47 -2.46
CA PRO A 436 11.62 -6.43 -2.71
C PRO A 436 12.13 -5.45 -3.77
N GLU A 437 11.25 -4.93 -4.61
CA GLU A 437 11.53 -3.98 -5.70
C GLU A 437 12.30 -4.57 -6.90
N PHE A 438 13.13 -5.59 -6.73
CA PHE A 438 14.06 -6.10 -7.74
C PHE A 438 13.81 -7.55 -8.16
N GLY A 439 12.83 -8.22 -7.58
CA GLY A 439 12.57 -9.64 -7.80
C GLY A 439 11.65 -9.98 -8.95
N THR A 440 10.85 -9.03 -9.45
CA THR A 440 9.93 -9.26 -10.56
C THR A 440 10.65 -9.49 -11.89
N LYS A 441 10.05 -10.24 -12.80
CA LYS A 441 10.61 -10.49 -14.14
C LYS A 441 10.93 -9.19 -14.89
N PHE A 442 10.06 -8.18 -14.75
CA PHE A 442 10.23 -6.88 -15.36
C PHE A 442 11.50 -6.16 -14.86
N VAL A 443 11.67 -6.08 -13.52
CA VAL A 443 12.84 -5.39 -12.96
C VAL A 443 14.11 -6.19 -13.13
N ARG A 444 14.06 -7.54 -13.05
CA ARG A 444 15.23 -8.38 -13.39
C ARG A 444 15.73 -8.13 -14.81
N GLN A 445 14.83 -7.92 -15.77
CA GLN A 445 15.23 -7.54 -17.14
C GLN A 445 15.88 -6.15 -17.17
N MET A 446 15.37 -5.19 -16.41
CA MET A 446 16.01 -3.87 -16.28
C MET A 446 17.43 -3.99 -15.71
N LEU A 447 17.64 -4.85 -14.70
CA LEU A 447 18.97 -5.12 -14.14
C LEU A 447 19.94 -5.72 -15.18
N VAL A 448 19.45 -6.61 -16.03
CA VAL A 448 20.22 -7.18 -17.15
C VAL A 448 20.61 -6.11 -18.17
N ASP A 449 19.66 -5.23 -18.51
CA ASP A 449 19.87 -4.15 -19.47
C ASP A 449 20.83 -3.07 -18.94
N THR A 450 20.75 -2.74 -17.65
CA THR A 450 21.48 -1.61 -17.05
C THR A 450 22.78 -1.98 -16.32
N LYS A 451 22.89 -3.21 -15.82
CA LYS A 451 24.07 -3.74 -15.08
C LYS A 451 24.56 -2.78 -13.99
N PRO A 452 23.76 -2.47 -12.96
CA PRO A 452 24.10 -1.49 -11.95
C PRO A 452 25.34 -1.90 -11.14
N LYS A 453 26.16 -0.91 -10.80
CA LYS A 453 27.40 -1.08 -10.02
C LYS A 453 27.39 -0.31 -8.70
N THR A 454 26.49 0.66 -8.55
CA THR A 454 26.42 1.56 -7.42
C THR A 454 25.03 1.56 -6.77
N PHE A 455 24.96 1.95 -5.53
CA PHE A 455 23.69 2.03 -4.80
C PHE A 455 22.76 3.09 -5.40
N SER A 456 23.29 4.22 -5.84
CA SER A 456 22.50 5.27 -6.50
C SER A 456 21.87 4.80 -7.81
N GLU A 457 22.55 3.92 -8.56
CA GLU A 457 21.95 3.30 -9.77
C GLU A 457 20.75 2.41 -9.43
N LEU A 458 20.76 1.72 -8.30
CA LEU A 458 19.60 0.96 -7.82
C LEU A 458 18.41 1.87 -7.51
N ILE A 459 18.66 3.05 -6.93
CA ILE A 459 17.63 4.06 -6.67
C ILE A 459 17.03 4.54 -8.00
N ARG A 460 17.86 4.79 -9.02
CA ARG A 460 17.40 5.19 -10.36
C ARG A 460 16.54 4.11 -11.02
N ILE A 461 16.96 2.84 -10.95
CA ILE A 461 16.19 1.70 -11.47
C ILE A 461 14.84 1.58 -10.75
N SER A 462 14.82 1.76 -9.44
CA SER A 462 13.57 1.76 -8.66
C SER A 462 12.64 2.89 -9.11
N GLY A 463 13.14 4.09 -9.32
CA GLY A 463 12.38 5.21 -9.89
C GLY A 463 11.79 4.90 -11.27
N LEU A 464 12.58 4.30 -12.15
CA LEU A 464 12.15 3.90 -13.50
C LEU A 464 11.08 2.80 -13.49
N SER A 465 11.15 1.87 -12.55
CA SER A 465 10.24 0.73 -12.48
C SER A 465 8.88 1.05 -11.85
N HIS A 466 8.81 2.03 -10.96
CA HIS A 466 7.58 2.41 -10.25
C HIS A 466 6.66 3.33 -11.04
N GLY A 467 7.22 4.12 -11.96
CA GLY A 467 6.43 5.03 -12.77
C GLY A 467 5.67 4.35 -13.91
N THR A 468 4.72 5.06 -14.48
CA THR A 468 4.01 4.63 -15.69
C THR A 468 4.59 5.36 -16.89
N ASP A 469 4.98 4.62 -17.93
CA ASP A 469 5.61 5.10 -19.16
C ASP A 469 6.92 5.91 -18.91
N VAL A 470 7.65 5.53 -17.87
CA VAL A 470 8.97 6.09 -17.55
C VAL A 470 10.09 5.25 -18.17
N TRP A 471 10.02 3.92 -18.05
CA TRP A 471 11.00 2.99 -18.61
C TRP A 471 10.62 2.50 -20.01
N LEU A 472 9.52 1.75 -20.15
CA LEU A 472 9.11 1.16 -21.42
C LEU A 472 8.76 2.25 -22.46
N ASN A 473 9.25 2.09 -23.68
CA ASN A 473 9.06 3.02 -24.79
C ASN A 473 9.56 4.45 -24.50
N ASN A 474 10.38 4.62 -23.48
CA ASN A 474 10.93 5.91 -23.04
C ASN A 474 12.41 5.75 -22.66
N ALA A 475 12.78 5.75 -21.39
CA ALA A 475 14.17 5.65 -20.94
C ALA A 475 14.87 4.39 -21.46
N GLN A 476 14.17 3.27 -21.60
CA GLN A 476 14.69 2.04 -22.17
C GLN A 476 15.27 2.25 -23.59
N ASP A 477 14.51 2.93 -24.44
CA ASP A 477 14.93 3.19 -25.83
C ASP A 477 16.12 4.15 -25.88
N LEU A 478 16.13 5.16 -25.00
CA LEU A 478 17.24 6.11 -24.88
C LEU A 478 18.54 5.42 -24.47
N VAL A 479 18.47 4.52 -23.50
CA VAL A 479 19.64 3.76 -23.02
C VAL A 479 20.10 2.74 -24.06
N ARG A 480 19.20 1.96 -24.65
CA ARG A 480 19.53 0.95 -25.65
C ARG A 480 20.15 1.54 -26.93
N ASN A 481 19.70 2.72 -27.34
CA ASN A 481 20.19 3.41 -28.53
C ASN A 481 21.37 4.33 -28.24
N ASN A 482 21.93 4.33 -27.02
CA ASN A 482 23.02 5.19 -26.57
C ASN A 482 22.76 6.69 -26.80
N ILE A 483 21.51 7.13 -26.70
CA ILE A 483 21.11 8.53 -26.78
C ILE A 483 21.38 9.22 -25.44
N ALA A 484 21.08 8.52 -24.33
CA ALA A 484 21.34 8.97 -22.99
C ALA A 484 21.69 7.77 -22.07
N SER A 485 22.57 7.99 -21.11
CA SER A 485 22.93 6.96 -20.10
C SER A 485 21.91 6.84 -18.99
N LEU A 486 22.02 5.79 -18.18
CA LEU A 486 21.18 5.61 -16.97
C LEU A 486 21.27 6.82 -16.02
N SER A 487 22.40 7.51 -15.96
CA SER A 487 22.60 8.71 -15.14
C SER A 487 21.96 9.98 -15.71
N GLU A 488 21.61 9.99 -17.00
CA GLU A 488 21.05 11.16 -17.70
C GLU A 488 19.54 11.07 -17.92
N VAL A 489 18.98 9.85 -18.06
CA VAL A 489 17.54 9.66 -18.28
C VAL A 489 16.72 10.10 -17.06
N ILE A 490 15.48 10.48 -17.30
CA ILE A 490 14.54 10.86 -16.24
C ILE A 490 14.11 9.60 -15.48
N CYS A 491 14.46 9.50 -14.21
CA CYS A 491 14.13 8.37 -13.33
C CYS A 491 13.08 8.72 -12.28
N THR A 492 13.19 9.90 -11.69
CA THR A 492 12.30 10.40 -10.64
C THR A 492 11.85 11.82 -10.97
N ARG A 493 10.78 12.26 -10.33
CA ARG A 493 10.27 13.64 -10.53
C ARG A 493 11.29 14.71 -10.14
N ASP A 494 12.14 14.41 -9.15
CA ASP A 494 13.22 15.31 -8.71
C ASP A 494 14.19 15.61 -9.86
N ASP A 495 14.48 14.62 -10.71
CA ASP A 495 15.35 14.82 -11.86
C ASP A 495 14.81 15.91 -12.80
N ILE A 496 13.49 15.93 -13.04
CA ILE A 496 12.88 16.94 -13.91
C ILE A 496 13.10 18.34 -13.35
N MET A 497 12.79 18.54 -12.07
CA MET A 497 12.94 19.86 -11.44
C MET A 497 14.40 20.32 -11.45
N LEU A 498 15.32 19.46 -11.00
CA LEU A 498 16.73 19.81 -10.86
C LEU A 498 17.40 20.02 -12.23
N ASN A 499 17.13 19.17 -13.20
CA ASN A 499 17.70 19.31 -14.55
C ASN A 499 17.21 20.59 -15.23
N LEU A 500 15.91 20.91 -15.11
CA LEU A 500 15.38 22.15 -15.71
C LEU A 500 15.94 23.40 -15.03
N ILE A 501 16.16 23.37 -13.73
CA ILE A 501 16.85 24.46 -12.99
C ILE A 501 18.29 24.57 -13.51
N HIS A 502 18.98 23.46 -13.70
CA HIS A 502 20.34 23.44 -14.24
C HIS A 502 20.41 24.02 -15.67
N TYR A 503 19.39 23.76 -16.51
CA TYR A 503 19.27 24.39 -17.83
C TYR A 503 18.90 25.90 -17.76
N GLY A 504 18.64 26.44 -16.57
CA GLY A 504 18.39 27.87 -16.31
C GLY A 504 16.90 28.25 -16.40
N LEU A 505 15.97 27.31 -16.21
CA LEU A 505 14.57 27.65 -16.01
C LEU A 505 14.37 28.23 -14.60
N PRO A 506 13.40 29.16 -14.41
CA PRO A 506 13.03 29.63 -13.07
C PRO A 506 12.54 28.48 -12.18
N ASN A 507 12.90 28.51 -10.91
CA ASN A 507 12.58 27.46 -9.95
C ASN A 507 11.08 27.10 -9.92
N LYS A 508 10.21 28.10 -9.83
CA LYS A 508 8.74 27.90 -9.85
C LYS A 508 8.25 27.23 -11.14
N THR A 509 8.82 27.62 -12.29
CA THR A 509 8.46 27.03 -13.59
C THR A 509 8.91 25.57 -13.66
N ALA A 510 10.14 25.27 -13.26
CA ALA A 510 10.67 23.91 -13.19
C ALA A 510 9.81 23.01 -12.27
N PHE A 511 9.41 23.53 -11.11
CA PHE A 511 8.54 22.84 -10.18
C PHE A 511 7.15 22.54 -10.79
N LYS A 512 6.53 23.51 -11.45
CA LYS A 512 5.23 23.32 -12.12
C LYS A 512 5.30 22.30 -13.24
N ILE A 513 6.35 22.35 -14.07
CA ILE A 513 6.57 21.34 -15.12
C ILE A 513 6.69 19.95 -14.51
N MET A 514 7.51 19.79 -13.48
CA MET A 514 7.64 18.53 -12.73
C MET A 514 6.27 18.03 -12.23
N GLU A 515 5.48 18.90 -11.59
CA GLU A 515 4.16 18.52 -11.06
C GLU A 515 3.14 18.11 -12.14
N ASP A 516 3.15 18.77 -13.29
CA ASP A 516 2.28 18.41 -14.40
C ASP A 516 2.72 17.09 -15.07
N VAL A 517 4.02 16.91 -15.31
CA VAL A 517 4.57 15.68 -15.89
C VAL A 517 4.32 14.48 -14.99
N ARG A 518 4.61 14.58 -13.68
CA ARG A 518 4.42 13.44 -12.77
C ARG A 518 2.98 12.97 -12.62
N LYS A 519 2.01 13.84 -12.91
CA LYS A 519 0.56 13.54 -12.88
C LYS A 519 0.03 13.13 -14.25
N GLY A 520 0.87 13.02 -15.26
CA GLY A 520 0.48 12.63 -16.60
C GLY A 520 -0.31 13.69 -17.39
N LYS A 521 -0.24 14.95 -16.96
CA LYS A 521 -0.90 16.07 -17.67
C LYS A 521 -0.17 16.49 -18.94
N GLY A 522 1.01 15.93 -19.19
CA GLY A 522 1.86 16.27 -20.32
C GLY A 522 2.59 17.61 -20.16
N LEU A 523 3.08 18.14 -21.29
CA LEU A 523 3.72 19.45 -21.36
C LEU A 523 2.79 20.44 -22.07
N LYS A 524 2.60 21.60 -21.47
CA LYS A 524 1.94 22.74 -22.13
C LYS A 524 2.86 23.34 -23.16
N GLU A 525 2.32 23.91 -24.22
CA GLU A 525 3.11 24.54 -25.28
C GLU A 525 4.05 25.64 -24.74
N GLU A 526 3.59 26.45 -23.79
CA GLU A 526 4.39 27.47 -23.12
C GLU A 526 5.63 26.90 -22.40
N TYR A 527 5.49 25.73 -21.79
CA TYR A 527 6.61 25.06 -21.10
C TYR A 527 7.60 24.46 -22.11
N GLU A 528 7.10 23.86 -23.18
CA GLU A 528 7.93 23.34 -24.25
C GLU A 528 8.75 24.44 -24.91
N GLN A 529 8.15 25.59 -25.17
CA GLN A 529 8.83 26.75 -25.74
C GLN A 529 9.97 27.23 -24.83
N ILE A 530 9.70 27.40 -23.51
CA ILE A 530 10.73 27.82 -22.54
C ILE A 530 11.86 26.79 -22.48
N MET A 531 11.55 25.49 -22.48
CA MET A 531 12.54 24.43 -22.47
C MET A 531 13.43 24.50 -23.71
N ARG A 532 12.88 24.73 -24.92
CA ARG A 532 13.63 24.88 -26.18
C ARG A 532 14.51 26.13 -26.17
N GLU A 533 14.00 27.27 -25.68
CA GLU A 533 14.76 28.50 -25.51
C GLU A 533 15.97 28.31 -24.59
N LYS A 534 15.85 27.48 -23.56
CA LYS A 534 16.93 27.11 -22.64
C LYS A 534 17.78 25.94 -23.11
N LYS A 535 17.63 25.50 -24.37
CA LYS A 535 18.40 24.43 -25.00
C LYS A 535 18.30 23.08 -24.31
N VAL A 536 17.15 22.79 -23.71
CA VAL A 536 16.85 21.43 -23.22
C VAL A 536 16.81 20.48 -24.41
N PRO A 537 17.48 19.32 -24.36
CA PRO A 537 17.52 18.40 -25.50
C PRO A 537 16.13 17.91 -25.93
N ASP A 538 15.92 17.73 -27.23
CA ASP A 538 14.63 17.25 -27.75
C ASP A 538 14.21 15.89 -27.17
N TRP A 539 15.16 14.97 -27.01
CA TRP A 539 14.87 13.67 -26.39
C TRP A 539 14.34 13.81 -24.96
N TYR A 540 14.81 14.82 -24.21
CA TYR A 540 14.36 15.09 -22.85
C TYR A 540 12.92 15.60 -22.82
N ILE A 541 12.60 16.53 -23.71
CA ILE A 541 11.25 17.07 -23.90
C ILE A 541 10.28 15.95 -24.29
N GLU A 542 10.65 15.12 -25.24
CA GLU A 542 9.84 13.98 -25.67
C GLU A 542 9.67 12.92 -24.56
N SER A 543 10.70 12.69 -23.77
CA SER A 543 10.61 11.83 -22.59
C SER A 543 9.59 12.34 -21.58
N CYS A 544 9.59 13.64 -21.26
CA CYS A 544 8.59 14.26 -20.39
C CYS A 544 7.15 14.08 -20.89
N LYS A 545 6.93 14.17 -22.21
CA LYS A 545 5.60 14.01 -22.82
C LYS A 545 5.04 12.58 -22.69
N LYS A 546 5.90 11.58 -22.65
CA LYS A 546 5.51 10.17 -22.55
C LYS A 546 5.08 9.76 -21.14
N ILE A 547 5.60 10.40 -20.11
CA ILE A 547 5.41 10.04 -18.72
C ILE A 547 3.96 10.24 -18.30
N LYS A 548 3.36 9.23 -17.66
CA LYS A 548 1.98 9.27 -17.11
C LYS A 548 1.96 9.39 -15.59
N TYR A 549 2.94 8.81 -14.91
CA TYR A 549 3.07 8.90 -13.46
C TYR A 549 4.51 8.67 -13.02
N MET A 550 4.98 9.44 -12.04
CA MET A 550 6.33 9.33 -11.49
C MET A 550 6.34 9.43 -9.97
N PHE A 551 7.30 8.75 -9.39
CA PHE A 551 7.59 8.79 -7.95
C PHE A 551 8.75 9.76 -7.63
N PRO A 552 8.85 10.24 -6.37
CA PRO A 552 9.99 11.04 -5.92
C PRO A 552 11.21 10.17 -5.62
N LYS A 553 12.42 10.77 -5.71
CA LYS A 553 13.68 10.10 -5.34
C LYS A 553 13.67 9.60 -3.89
N ALA A 554 13.09 10.35 -2.97
CA ALA A 554 12.95 9.96 -1.57
C ALA A 554 12.20 8.63 -1.38
N HIS A 555 11.14 8.41 -2.14
CA HIS A 555 10.40 7.14 -2.15
C HIS A 555 11.29 5.98 -2.60
N ALA A 556 11.97 6.14 -3.73
CA ALA A 556 12.89 5.14 -4.25
C ALA A 556 14.04 4.85 -3.25
N ALA A 557 14.65 5.88 -2.67
CA ALA A 557 15.72 5.73 -1.70
C ALA A 557 15.29 4.92 -0.47
N ALA A 558 14.12 5.19 0.09
CA ALA A 558 13.60 4.48 1.26
C ALA A 558 13.35 2.99 0.97
N TYR A 559 12.72 2.68 -0.16
CA TYR A 559 12.45 1.29 -0.56
C TYR A 559 13.70 0.52 -0.93
N VAL A 560 14.64 1.14 -1.63
CA VAL A 560 15.91 0.49 -2.01
C VAL A 560 16.78 0.22 -0.78
N MET A 561 16.76 1.10 0.21
CA MET A 561 17.47 0.87 1.47
C MET A 561 16.95 -0.40 2.18
N MET A 562 15.64 -0.55 2.29
CA MET A 562 15.02 -1.76 2.86
C MET A 562 15.34 -3.00 2.04
N ALA A 563 15.20 -2.94 0.73
CA ALA A 563 15.51 -4.03 -0.18
C ALA A 563 16.97 -4.45 -0.10
N PHE A 564 17.89 -3.51 0.02
CA PHE A 564 19.32 -3.79 0.16
C PHE A 564 19.65 -4.51 1.46
N ARG A 565 19.01 -4.11 2.58
CA ARG A 565 19.15 -4.81 3.86
C ARG A 565 18.68 -6.26 3.78
N ILE A 566 17.54 -6.50 3.14
CA ILE A 566 17.02 -7.85 2.89
C ILE A 566 17.97 -8.62 1.98
N ALA A 567 18.50 -8.00 0.94
CA ALA A 567 19.51 -8.60 0.07
C ALA A 567 20.79 -8.99 0.80
N TRP A 568 21.24 -8.19 1.75
CA TRP A 568 22.39 -8.51 2.59
C TRP A 568 22.15 -9.79 3.41
N PHE A 569 20.97 -9.97 4.00
CA PHE A 569 20.59 -11.20 4.68
C PHE A 569 20.56 -12.38 3.71
N LYS A 570 20.08 -12.20 2.49
CA LYS A 570 20.11 -13.26 1.47
C LYS A 570 21.51 -13.75 1.18
N VAL A 571 22.50 -12.86 1.13
CA VAL A 571 23.88 -13.20 0.88
C VAL A 571 24.54 -13.86 2.07
N TYR A 572 24.36 -13.30 3.27
CA TYR A 572 25.11 -13.70 4.47
C TYR A 572 24.38 -14.67 5.41
N TYR A 573 23.04 -14.68 5.39
CA TYR A 573 22.17 -15.52 6.22
C TYR A 573 21.09 -16.20 5.37
N PRO A 574 21.47 -17.05 4.41
CA PRO A 574 20.52 -17.60 3.43
C PRO A 574 19.40 -18.42 4.06
N GLU A 575 19.66 -19.20 5.08
CA GLU A 575 18.63 -20.00 5.77
C GLU A 575 17.57 -19.11 6.40
N ALA A 576 17.99 -18.03 7.08
CA ALA A 576 17.08 -17.06 7.67
C ALA A 576 16.29 -16.30 6.61
N PHE A 577 16.93 -15.93 5.51
CA PHE A 577 16.29 -15.26 4.39
C PHE A 577 15.16 -16.11 3.78
N TYR A 578 15.44 -17.37 3.43
CA TYR A 578 14.44 -18.24 2.83
C TYR A 578 13.35 -18.63 3.82
N ALA A 579 13.68 -18.91 5.07
CA ALA A 579 12.69 -19.17 6.12
C ALA A 579 11.71 -18.01 6.28
N THR A 580 12.20 -16.78 6.26
CA THR A 580 11.40 -15.57 6.35
C THR A 580 10.52 -15.36 5.11
N TYR A 581 11.10 -15.50 3.92
CA TYR A 581 10.34 -15.34 2.67
C TYR A 581 9.19 -16.33 2.59
N PHE A 582 9.43 -17.60 2.83
CA PHE A 582 8.38 -18.62 2.75
C PHE A 582 7.36 -18.49 3.88
N THR A 583 7.74 -17.98 5.05
CA THR A 583 6.79 -17.70 6.13
C THR A 583 5.80 -16.60 5.73
N VAL A 584 6.29 -15.51 5.17
CA VAL A 584 5.42 -14.38 4.71
C VAL A 584 4.52 -14.81 3.55
N ARG A 585 4.92 -15.81 2.77
CA ARG A 585 4.18 -16.38 1.63
C ARG A 585 3.52 -17.73 1.93
N ALA A 586 3.38 -18.12 3.19
CA ALA A 586 2.90 -19.44 3.56
C ALA A 586 1.53 -19.82 2.98
N ASP A 587 0.62 -18.86 2.84
CA ASP A 587 -0.71 -19.07 2.26
C ASP A 587 -0.67 -19.45 0.76
N GLU A 588 0.37 -19.04 0.05
CA GLU A 588 0.60 -19.32 -1.37
C GLU A 588 1.60 -20.47 -1.59
N PHE A 589 2.24 -20.93 -0.52
CA PHE A 589 3.21 -22.03 -0.54
C PHE A 589 2.48 -23.37 -0.64
N ASP A 590 2.97 -24.25 -1.50
CA ASP A 590 2.42 -25.61 -1.65
C ASP A 590 3.51 -26.65 -1.37
N ALA A 591 3.45 -27.24 -0.17
CA ALA A 591 4.41 -28.24 0.25
C ALA A 591 4.46 -29.47 -0.69
N SER A 592 3.33 -29.84 -1.30
CA SER A 592 3.26 -30.97 -2.23
C SER A 592 4.07 -30.75 -3.51
N MET A 593 4.23 -29.48 -3.92
CA MET A 593 5.03 -29.11 -5.10
C MET A 593 6.48 -28.82 -4.75
N MET A 594 6.74 -28.22 -3.58
CA MET A 594 8.01 -27.55 -3.26
C MET A 594 8.93 -28.37 -2.37
N CYS A 595 8.38 -29.25 -1.52
CA CYS A 595 9.16 -29.96 -0.50
C CYS A 595 9.72 -31.31 -0.95
N HIS A 596 9.50 -31.74 -2.19
CA HIS A 596 9.90 -33.06 -2.70
C HIS A 596 11.15 -33.04 -3.59
N GLY A 597 12.02 -32.04 -3.41
CA GLY A 597 13.32 -31.97 -4.06
C GLY A 597 13.37 -31.07 -5.29
N LYS A 598 14.59 -30.74 -5.68
CA LYS A 598 14.93 -29.79 -6.74
C LYS A 598 14.32 -30.15 -8.10
N GLU A 599 14.36 -31.43 -8.48
CA GLU A 599 13.88 -31.87 -9.80
C GLU A 599 12.36 -31.71 -9.96
N LYS A 600 11.60 -31.99 -8.90
CA LYS A 600 10.15 -31.79 -8.93
C LYS A 600 9.78 -30.31 -9.08
N VAL A 601 10.50 -29.42 -8.38
CA VAL A 601 10.34 -27.98 -8.50
C VAL A 601 10.66 -27.52 -9.92
N LYS A 602 11.78 -27.93 -10.49
CA LYS A 602 12.16 -27.59 -11.86
C LYS A 602 11.13 -28.03 -12.90
N ASN A 603 10.60 -29.25 -12.78
CA ASN A 603 9.59 -29.77 -13.67
C ASN A 603 8.30 -28.97 -13.58
N LYS A 604 7.91 -28.55 -12.38
CA LYS A 604 6.73 -27.73 -12.17
C LYS A 604 6.88 -26.32 -12.73
N ILE A 605 8.06 -25.72 -12.60
CA ILE A 605 8.38 -24.43 -13.23
C ILE A 605 8.22 -24.55 -14.76
N LYS A 606 8.79 -25.57 -15.39
CA LYS A 606 8.66 -25.80 -16.84
C LYS A 606 7.19 -25.97 -17.26
N GLU A 607 6.41 -26.73 -16.48
CA GLU A 607 4.99 -26.93 -16.76
C GLU A 607 4.23 -25.58 -16.77
N TYR A 608 4.49 -24.70 -15.79
CA TYR A 608 3.85 -23.39 -15.73
C TYR A 608 4.34 -22.44 -16.82
N GLU A 609 5.63 -22.44 -17.12
CA GLU A 609 6.19 -21.63 -18.22
C GLU A 609 5.56 -21.98 -19.58
N LEU A 610 5.28 -23.28 -19.83
CA LEU A 610 4.62 -23.73 -21.06
C LEU A 610 3.18 -23.21 -21.19
N LYS A 611 2.49 -22.93 -20.10
CA LYS A 611 1.16 -22.30 -20.13
C LYS A 611 1.19 -20.83 -20.56
N GLY A 612 2.32 -20.15 -20.39
CA GLY A 612 2.51 -18.76 -20.79
C GLY A 612 1.41 -17.84 -20.27
N ASN A 613 0.75 -17.12 -21.17
CA ASN A 613 -0.34 -16.19 -20.82
C ASN A 613 -1.62 -16.86 -20.32
N ASN A 614 -1.74 -18.17 -20.46
CA ASN A 614 -2.92 -18.94 -20.01
C ASN A 614 -2.85 -19.30 -18.52
N MET A 615 -1.79 -18.94 -17.81
CA MET A 615 -1.70 -19.13 -16.35
C MET A 615 -2.74 -18.30 -15.63
N THR A 616 -3.41 -18.91 -14.65
CA THR A 616 -4.24 -18.19 -13.67
C THR A 616 -3.38 -17.31 -12.76
N GLN A 617 -3.98 -16.35 -12.06
CA GLN A 617 -3.24 -15.52 -11.12
C GLN A 617 -2.60 -16.35 -10.00
N LYS A 618 -3.30 -17.38 -9.51
CA LYS A 618 -2.77 -18.32 -8.52
C LYS A 618 -1.52 -19.04 -9.03
N GLU A 619 -1.54 -19.53 -10.26
CA GLU A 619 -0.39 -20.21 -10.88
C GLU A 619 0.81 -19.27 -11.06
N LYS A 620 0.57 -17.99 -11.41
CA LYS A 620 1.62 -16.97 -11.50
C LYS A 620 2.28 -16.71 -10.14
N ASN A 621 1.47 -16.61 -9.08
CA ASN A 621 1.97 -16.45 -7.72
C ASN A 621 2.77 -17.67 -7.29
N THR A 622 2.25 -18.86 -7.52
CA THR A 622 2.94 -20.13 -7.20
C THR A 622 4.24 -20.27 -7.96
N LEU A 623 4.29 -19.87 -9.25
CA LEU A 623 5.52 -19.89 -10.05
C LEU A 623 6.61 -19.02 -9.43
N THR A 624 6.27 -17.84 -8.94
CA THR A 624 7.23 -16.95 -8.27
C THR A 624 7.87 -17.63 -7.06
N ILE A 625 7.07 -18.33 -6.25
CA ILE A 625 7.57 -19.06 -5.07
C ILE A 625 8.40 -20.29 -5.47
N LEU A 626 8.00 -21.00 -6.51
CA LEU A 626 8.76 -22.13 -7.08
C LEU A 626 10.16 -21.68 -7.56
N GLU A 627 10.27 -20.53 -8.20
CA GLU A 627 11.56 -19.97 -8.62
C GLU A 627 12.48 -19.70 -7.42
N VAL A 628 11.94 -19.18 -6.33
CA VAL A 628 12.70 -18.95 -5.09
C VAL A 628 13.10 -20.27 -4.43
N ALA A 629 12.21 -21.26 -4.39
CA ALA A 629 12.52 -22.60 -3.89
C ALA A 629 13.63 -23.26 -4.72
N ASN A 630 13.59 -23.15 -6.05
CA ASN A 630 14.63 -23.63 -6.93
C ASN A 630 16.01 -23.00 -6.64
N GLU A 631 16.03 -21.68 -6.42
CA GLU A 631 17.25 -20.96 -6.03
C GLU A 631 17.79 -21.47 -4.68
N MET A 632 16.92 -21.65 -3.70
CA MET A 632 17.29 -22.22 -2.38
C MET A 632 17.93 -23.61 -2.52
N TYR A 633 17.31 -24.50 -3.32
CA TYR A 633 17.88 -25.82 -3.60
C TYR A 633 19.23 -25.74 -4.32
N ALA A 634 19.36 -24.81 -5.27
CA ALA A 634 20.63 -24.59 -5.98
C ALA A 634 21.75 -24.17 -5.03
N ARG A 635 21.43 -23.45 -3.96
CA ARG A 635 22.36 -23.06 -2.88
C ARG A 635 22.63 -24.16 -1.87
N GLY A 636 22.10 -25.37 -2.06
CA GLY A 636 22.31 -26.53 -1.19
C GLY A 636 21.44 -26.59 0.06
N ILE A 637 20.42 -25.74 0.16
CA ILE A 637 19.44 -25.73 1.25
C ILE A 637 18.22 -26.52 0.80
N LYS A 638 17.65 -27.32 1.69
CA LYS A 638 16.48 -28.17 1.39
C LYS A 638 15.36 -27.96 2.40
N PHE A 639 14.16 -28.38 2.02
CA PHE A 639 13.04 -28.47 2.94
C PHE A 639 13.07 -29.81 3.67
N LEU A 640 12.71 -29.77 4.95
CA LEU A 640 12.44 -30.96 5.77
C LEU A 640 10.96 -31.34 5.66
N PRO A 641 10.57 -32.59 5.95
CA PRO A 641 9.17 -32.97 5.98
C PRO A 641 8.36 -32.19 7.01
N ILE A 642 7.09 -31.93 6.71
CA ILE A 642 6.16 -31.39 7.70
C ILE A 642 5.90 -32.46 8.76
N ASP A 643 5.98 -32.07 10.02
CA ASP A 643 5.89 -32.97 11.18
C ASP A 643 4.92 -32.33 12.20
N ILE A 644 3.90 -33.08 12.62
CA ILE A 644 2.86 -32.58 13.55
C ILE A 644 3.43 -32.16 14.91
N TYR A 645 4.61 -32.68 15.32
CA TYR A 645 5.24 -32.35 16.58
C TYR A 645 6.34 -31.29 16.46
N LYS A 646 7.07 -31.25 15.35
CA LYS A 646 8.23 -30.39 15.15
C LYS A 646 7.93 -29.11 14.39
N SER A 647 6.98 -29.17 13.43
CA SER A 647 6.60 -28.00 12.63
C SER A 647 5.94 -26.95 13.49
N ASP A 648 6.26 -25.68 13.24
CA ASP A 648 5.49 -24.56 13.79
C ASP A 648 4.11 -24.51 13.14
N ALA A 649 3.18 -23.77 13.73
CA ALA A 649 1.87 -23.58 13.13
C ALA A 649 1.95 -22.83 11.81
N VAL A 650 2.71 -21.71 11.76
CA VAL A 650 2.70 -20.74 10.66
C VAL A 650 4.09 -20.29 10.20
N LYS A 651 5.18 -20.58 10.91
CA LYS A 651 6.54 -20.12 10.61
C LYS A 651 7.45 -21.26 10.15
N PHE A 652 8.26 -21.02 9.13
CA PHE A 652 9.35 -21.91 8.77
C PHE A 652 10.42 -21.90 9.85
N LYS A 653 10.90 -23.06 10.24
CA LYS A 653 11.97 -23.23 11.22
C LYS A 653 13.29 -23.59 10.54
N ILE A 654 14.37 -23.04 11.05
CA ILE A 654 15.74 -23.39 10.65
C ILE A 654 16.21 -24.55 11.54
N GLU A 655 16.50 -25.70 10.94
CA GLU A 655 17.08 -26.85 11.60
C GLU A 655 18.44 -27.19 10.97
N LYS A 656 19.25 -28.05 11.62
CA LYS A 656 20.59 -28.38 11.16
C LYS A 656 20.64 -28.88 9.71
N ASP A 657 19.60 -29.63 9.29
CA ASP A 657 19.58 -30.29 7.99
C ASP A 657 18.73 -29.60 6.95
N GLY A 658 18.10 -28.46 7.26
CA GLY A 658 17.26 -27.71 6.32
C GLY A 658 16.18 -26.87 6.98
N LEU A 659 15.21 -26.43 6.17
CA LEU A 659 14.07 -25.65 6.62
C LEU A 659 12.86 -26.56 6.85
N ARG A 660 12.26 -26.49 8.02
CA ARG A 660 11.01 -27.21 8.31
C ARG A 660 9.81 -26.34 8.03
N PRO A 661 8.97 -26.72 7.05
CA PRO A 661 7.75 -25.98 6.74
C PRO A 661 6.76 -26.03 7.91
N PRO A 662 5.94 -25.00 8.08
CA PRO A 662 4.86 -24.96 9.05
C PRO A 662 3.69 -25.84 8.63
N LEU A 663 2.76 -26.08 9.57
CA LEU A 663 1.55 -26.86 9.29
C LEU A 663 0.66 -26.21 8.24
N ASN A 664 0.53 -24.87 8.25
CA ASN A 664 -0.27 -24.15 7.26
C ASN A 664 0.34 -24.11 5.85
N ALA A 665 1.55 -24.62 5.65
CA ALA A 665 2.13 -24.83 4.32
C ALA A 665 1.46 -25.98 3.53
N LEU A 666 0.65 -26.79 4.19
CA LEU A 666 -0.24 -27.76 3.55
C LEU A 666 -1.48 -27.05 3.00
N GLN A 667 -1.69 -27.16 1.69
CA GLN A 667 -2.84 -26.54 1.04
C GLN A 667 -4.17 -27.06 1.63
N GLY A 668 -5.02 -26.14 2.06
CA GLY A 668 -6.30 -26.47 2.71
C GLY A 668 -6.25 -26.58 4.24
N LEU A 669 -5.07 -26.53 4.85
CA LEU A 669 -4.91 -26.49 6.31
C LEU A 669 -4.76 -25.01 6.73
N GLY A 670 -5.85 -24.41 7.20
CA GLY A 670 -5.89 -23.00 7.58
C GLY A 670 -5.12 -22.69 8.88
N VAL A 671 -4.80 -21.42 9.09
CA VAL A 671 -4.04 -20.89 10.23
C VAL A 671 -4.66 -21.31 11.58
N SER A 672 -5.97 -21.23 11.73
CA SER A 672 -6.67 -21.64 12.99
C SER A 672 -6.47 -23.11 13.29
N ALA A 673 -6.59 -24.00 12.29
CA ALA A 673 -6.37 -25.42 12.47
C ALA A 673 -4.91 -25.73 12.81
N ALA A 674 -3.97 -25.03 12.16
CA ALA A 674 -2.54 -25.14 12.44
C ALA A 674 -2.22 -24.78 13.90
N HIS A 675 -2.74 -23.68 14.40
CA HIS A 675 -2.58 -23.29 15.81
C HIS A 675 -3.24 -24.29 16.76
N SER A 676 -4.44 -24.78 16.45
CA SER A 676 -5.14 -25.78 17.29
C SER A 676 -4.36 -27.08 17.42
N ILE A 677 -3.72 -27.54 16.33
CA ILE A 677 -2.83 -28.73 16.39
C ILE A 677 -1.59 -28.45 17.22
N ALA A 678 -0.96 -27.28 17.00
CA ALA A 678 0.24 -26.88 17.73
C ALA A 678 0.00 -26.73 19.24
N GLU A 679 -1.17 -26.25 19.64
CA GLU A 679 -1.59 -26.16 21.05
C GLU A 679 -1.92 -27.55 21.65
N ALA A 680 -2.66 -28.39 20.91
CA ALA A 680 -3.09 -29.69 21.38
C ALA A 680 -1.88 -30.61 21.66
N ARG A 681 -0.82 -30.59 20.85
CA ARG A 681 0.39 -31.40 21.07
C ARG A 681 1.15 -31.05 22.35
N ASN A 682 0.99 -29.81 22.87
CA ASN A 682 1.62 -29.41 24.13
C ASN A 682 1.09 -30.16 25.34
N GLN A 683 -0.07 -30.83 25.21
CA GLN A 683 -0.67 -31.68 26.24
C GLN A 683 -0.16 -33.14 26.19
N GLY A 684 0.83 -33.43 25.34
CA GLY A 684 1.41 -34.74 25.12
C GLY A 684 1.20 -35.28 23.70
N GLU A 685 1.93 -36.37 23.36
CA GLU A 685 1.81 -37.02 22.06
C GLU A 685 0.37 -37.50 21.80
N PHE A 686 -0.02 -37.51 20.54
CA PHE A 686 -1.34 -38.03 20.12
C PHE A 686 -1.31 -39.57 20.14
N LEU A 687 -2.34 -40.16 20.69
CA LEU A 687 -2.46 -41.61 20.80
C LEU A 687 -2.97 -42.25 19.52
N SER A 688 -3.74 -41.49 18.73
CA SER A 688 -4.32 -41.94 17.48
C SER A 688 -4.74 -40.74 16.62
N VAL A 689 -5.17 -40.99 15.37
CA VAL A 689 -5.75 -40.00 14.49
C VAL A 689 -7.04 -39.42 15.09
N ASP A 690 -7.87 -40.26 15.72
CA ASP A 690 -9.08 -39.80 16.42
C ASP A 690 -8.75 -38.90 17.62
N ASP A 691 -7.72 -39.22 18.38
CA ASP A 691 -7.25 -38.40 19.50
C ASP A 691 -6.79 -37.02 19.03
N LEU A 692 -6.00 -36.96 17.94
CA LEU A 692 -5.61 -35.72 17.30
C LEU A 692 -6.86 -34.89 16.91
N ARG A 693 -7.82 -35.51 16.22
CA ARG A 693 -9.01 -34.83 15.74
C ARG A 693 -9.82 -34.22 16.88
N ILE A 694 -9.99 -34.96 17.95
CA ILE A 694 -10.77 -34.53 19.13
C ILE A 694 -10.04 -33.42 19.89
N ARG A 695 -8.77 -33.61 20.20
CA ARG A 695 -7.98 -32.64 20.99
C ARG A 695 -7.72 -31.36 20.26
N ALA A 696 -7.39 -31.42 18.98
CA ALA A 696 -7.14 -30.25 18.14
C ALA A 696 -8.44 -29.63 17.58
N LYS A 697 -9.59 -30.30 17.73
CA LYS A 697 -10.90 -29.85 17.22
C LYS A 697 -10.89 -29.51 15.73
N VAL A 698 -10.17 -30.32 14.94
CA VAL A 698 -10.04 -30.11 13.50
C VAL A 698 -11.04 -30.94 12.70
N SER A 699 -11.34 -30.48 11.48
CA SER A 699 -12.27 -31.16 10.59
C SER A 699 -11.68 -32.45 10.03
N LYS A 700 -12.55 -33.31 9.50
CA LYS A 700 -12.14 -34.54 8.80
C LYS A 700 -11.26 -34.21 7.58
N THR A 701 -11.54 -33.14 6.87
CA THR A 701 -10.75 -32.67 5.73
C THR A 701 -9.31 -32.35 6.14
N VAL A 702 -9.08 -31.73 7.29
CA VAL A 702 -7.74 -31.45 7.81
C VAL A 702 -6.99 -32.75 8.11
N ILE A 703 -7.66 -33.75 8.68
CA ILE A 703 -7.06 -35.08 8.90
C ILE A 703 -6.67 -35.74 7.59
N GLU A 704 -7.51 -35.72 6.60
CA GLU A 704 -7.25 -36.27 5.26
C GLU A 704 -6.03 -35.58 4.60
N ILE A 705 -5.90 -34.26 4.73
CA ILE A 705 -4.72 -33.51 4.24
C ILE A 705 -3.46 -33.96 4.94
N LEU A 706 -3.47 -34.11 6.26
CA LEU A 706 -2.32 -34.58 7.05
C LEU A 706 -1.93 -36.02 6.68
N GLN A 707 -2.91 -36.92 6.48
CA GLN A 707 -2.68 -38.30 6.05
C GLN A 707 -2.07 -38.37 4.65
N GLN A 708 -2.62 -37.63 3.68
CA GLN A 708 -2.12 -37.60 2.31
C GLN A 708 -0.67 -37.10 2.19
N ASN A 709 -0.23 -36.28 3.16
CA ASN A 709 1.13 -35.76 3.20
C ASN A 709 2.06 -36.52 4.16
N GLY A 710 1.66 -37.71 4.66
CA GLY A 710 2.46 -38.55 5.51
C GLY A 710 2.71 -38.01 6.91
N CYS A 711 1.99 -36.98 7.32
CA CYS A 711 2.17 -36.35 8.64
C CYS A 711 1.66 -37.21 9.81
N LEU A 712 0.83 -38.21 9.53
CA LEU A 712 0.22 -39.09 10.52
C LEU A 712 0.74 -40.51 10.42
N ASP A 713 1.81 -40.74 9.66
CA ASP A 713 2.42 -42.06 9.50
C ASP A 713 2.86 -42.61 10.87
N GLY A 714 2.42 -43.83 11.17
CA GLY A 714 2.70 -44.50 12.45
C GLY A 714 1.71 -44.24 13.57
N LEU A 715 0.70 -43.36 13.37
CA LEU A 715 -0.43 -43.20 14.29
C LEU A 715 -1.53 -44.21 13.96
N PRO A 716 -2.04 -44.99 14.94
CA PRO A 716 -3.22 -45.83 14.71
C PRO A 716 -4.47 -44.94 14.49
N GLU A 717 -5.45 -45.44 13.74
CA GLU A 717 -6.69 -44.70 13.43
C GLU A 717 -7.48 -44.39 14.69
N SER A 718 -7.58 -45.33 15.62
CA SER A 718 -8.39 -45.21 16.85
C SER A 718 -7.65 -45.70 18.08
N ASN A 719 -8.00 -45.17 19.24
CA ASN A 719 -7.55 -45.66 20.55
C ASN A 719 -8.19 -46.98 20.99
N GLN A 720 -9.18 -47.47 20.20
CA GLN A 720 -9.81 -48.75 20.51
C GLN A 720 -8.94 -49.91 20.11
N ILE A 721 -8.58 -50.76 21.08
CA ILE A 721 -7.93 -52.04 20.80
C ILE A 721 -8.94 -52.90 20.06
N SER A 722 -8.68 -53.21 18.78
CA SER A 722 -9.46 -54.21 18.06
C SER A 722 -9.19 -55.58 18.69
N LEU A 723 -10.22 -56.20 19.19
CA LEU A 723 -10.18 -57.57 19.69
C LEU A 723 -10.13 -58.61 18.57
N PHE A 724 -10.23 -58.17 17.29
CA PHE A 724 -10.14 -59.04 16.11
C PHE A 724 -9.17 -58.35 15.14
N GLY A 725 -7.96 -58.77 15.16
CA GLY A 725 -6.73 -58.39 14.50
C GLY A 725 -6.72 -57.46 13.30
#